data_9d03a5125f0fb059e2c43824cae7fe15
#
_entry.id   9d03a5125f0fb059e2c43824cae7fe15
#
_cell.length_a   1.000
_cell.length_b   1.000
_cell.length_c   1.000
_cell.angle_alpha   90.00
_cell.angle_beta   90.00
_cell.angle_gamma   90.00
#
_symmetry.space_group_name_H-M   'P 1'
#
loop_
_entity.id
_entity.type
_entity.pdbx_description
1 polymer ?
#
loop_
_entity_poly.entity_id
_entity_poly.type
_entity_poly.pdbx_seq_one_letter_code
_entity_poly.pdbx_strand_id
1 'polypeptide(L)'
;MGYFPFFIDIKGKKGLVIGGGRIAEHKISKLLAYEPELTVVARKVSDSIKSIEGINIIEREFVNSDLDGCSFCIAATDDAKFNAYVAGVCRKYHIFINAVDDKDNCDFLFPSVYKAGDLSIGISTQGASPYVAADIKNRIAQELPADIEDITVLKDASATAIYGSRGANGVIIITTKKGKAGKAKVNVTANFTIADARNLHNMLNLEQYAAYANMKANAGEEKYYPQANGEMHYVYGENLDKYKKDPTNPEYYRVLSYKNWQKEAYSSAFSQVYSASVSGGSDAMTYYVSGGFKDIKGIVSNTGIKQGDLRANLTANLSKSVTMALALNGSIKQNDMMTGGNTTGGIAGSLARTVLDTAPYEIPADDPTLQTDMDAKTTVYSWRDDYDDITDDKSFGGSLDLKWNICKYLSYNLRAGGNVNINERARWYGMQLTIGANDQGVLAMANLNKTNYNIENLLNLNIDLAKGIHLGATAGVTYDGHTFLNKNVKGTRFSNFDLRTKGLHLASVKTHEQPTQKDYQLLSYLGRINLSAYDKYLLTASVRADGSSKFKRGNRWSYFPSFSLAWRMEQEEFMKHINWLNQMKIRLGFGVTGNQGINPYATFSDYSQIIDYAKATGDQILAMAVSNLQNDGLKWERTSSWNVGLDFAFFNSRLSGSVDVYQKKTNDLLISRSLPASSGFASVMLNQGSLKNKGVEISLNGDILRNLNGWSWSLGGNIGFNKSKIGDLGFAPTDFGTLKNVRGYQGTSIGDHFGIANLFIAGEAPGLFFGYKTQGIIQPEDIVDGKVAYTAADGSTKYYSSSVANDLGAGNIKAVDMNEDGVVDEKDKTILGNPNPDFTYGFQTRIAWKDLSVSASFNGVHGNQILNTNIRYYTPSRQAGNLTQEAFRNIWTEENHSNLYPSATANVKNVVYDRYIEDGSYLRCSDITLNYTLPKSWMKKIGFQNIGVFASVKNAFVITNYSGYDPEINSFAFDGLRPGIDMNAFPSQRSYVFGLNVAF
;
A
#
# COMPACT_ATOMS: atom_id res chain seq x y z
N MET A 1 5.52 9.02 31.88
CA MET A 1 6.44 7.89 31.73
C MET A 1 6.49 7.51 30.26
N GLY A 2 7.69 7.50 29.63
CA GLY A 2 7.92 6.92 28.32
C GLY A 2 8.24 5.44 28.52
N TYR A 3 7.25 4.57 28.38
CA TYR A 3 7.55 3.15 28.39
C TYR A 3 8.13 2.79 27.03
N PHE A 4 9.39 2.43 27.02
CA PHE A 4 9.98 1.73 25.88
C PHE A 4 9.51 0.27 25.98
N PRO A 5 9.03 -0.37 24.90
CA PRO A 5 8.67 -1.78 24.95
C PRO A 5 9.96 -2.62 25.11
N PHE A 6 10.28 -2.94 26.36
CA PHE A 6 11.22 -4.00 26.66
C PHE A 6 10.43 -5.29 26.82
N PHE A 7 10.84 -6.33 26.11
CA PHE A 7 10.45 -7.69 26.49
C PHE A 7 11.42 -8.16 27.57
N ILE A 8 10.90 -8.33 28.79
CA ILE A 8 11.66 -8.85 29.91
C ILE A 8 11.35 -10.35 29.98
N ASP A 9 12.37 -11.18 29.97
CA ASP A 9 12.21 -12.60 30.23
C ASP A 9 11.88 -12.79 31.72
N ILE A 10 10.61 -13.18 31.97
CA ILE A 10 10.11 -13.48 33.32
C ILE A 10 9.96 -14.97 33.61
N LYS A 11 10.37 -15.84 32.65
CA LYS A 11 10.29 -17.29 32.84
C LYS A 11 11.15 -17.74 34.02
N GLY A 12 10.57 -18.53 34.94
CA GLY A 12 11.20 -18.97 36.15
C GLY A 12 11.62 -17.87 37.14
N LYS A 13 11.19 -16.61 36.91
CA LYS A 13 11.39 -15.49 37.84
C LYS A 13 10.27 -15.48 38.86
N LYS A 14 10.62 -15.23 40.12
CA LYS A 14 9.66 -15.04 41.20
C LYS A 14 8.91 -13.74 41.02
N GLY A 15 7.60 -13.83 40.96
CA GLY A 15 6.69 -12.69 40.89
C GLY A 15 5.64 -12.72 42.02
N LEU A 16 5.39 -11.57 42.63
CA LEU A 16 4.39 -11.42 43.67
C LEU A 16 3.16 -10.70 43.15
N VAL A 17 1.97 -11.23 43.39
CA VAL A 17 0.70 -10.55 43.14
C VAL A 17 0.01 -10.28 44.47
N ILE A 18 -0.21 -9.00 44.80
CA ILE A 18 -0.90 -8.58 46.01
C ILE A 18 -2.32 -8.18 45.63
N GLY A 19 -3.29 -8.95 46.10
CA GLY A 19 -4.70 -8.79 45.77
C GLY A 19 -5.29 -10.10 45.27
N GLY A 20 -6.54 -10.39 45.67
CA GLY A 20 -7.22 -11.66 45.37
C GLY A 20 -8.50 -11.52 44.54
N GLY A 21 -8.73 -10.32 43.93
CA GLY A 21 -9.93 -10.02 43.17
C GLY A 21 -9.76 -10.20 41.64
N ARG A 22 -10.80 -9.81 40.88
CA ARG A 22 -10.89 -9.99 39.43
C ARG A 22 -9.73 -9.35 38.63
N ILE A 23 -9.20 -8.22 39.12
CA ILE A 23 -8.08 -7.56 38.46
C ILE A 23 -6.80 -8.37 38.64
N ALA A 24 -6.55 -8.88 39.85
CA ALA A 24 -5.42 -9.79 40.11
C ALA A 24 -5.54 -11.06 39.25
N GLU A 25 -6.69 -11.67 39.14
CA GLU A 25 -6.98 -12.83 38.27
C GLU A 25 -6.61 -12.52 36.81
N HIS A 26 -7.02 -11.38 36.29
CA HIS A 26 -6.72 -10.96 34.92
C HIS A 26 -5.22 -10.75 34.68
N LYS A 27 -4.49 -10.25 35.67
CA LYS A 27 -3.02 -10.09 35.57
C LYS A 27 -2.31 -11.43 35.68
N ILE A 28 -2.73 -12.29 36.59
CA ILE A 28 -2.20 -13.65 36.74
C ILE A 28 -2.37 -14.43 35.45
N SER A 29 -3.56 -14.42 34.84
CA SER A 29 -3.83 -15.15 33.61
C SER A 29 -2.97 -14.68 32.41
N LYS A 30 -2.60 -13.41 32.39
CA LYS A 30 -1.67 -12.88 31.37
C LYS A 30 -0.23 -13.30 31.62
N LEU A 31 0.19 -13.34 32.88
CA LEU A 31 1.55 -13.68 33.28
C LEU A 31 1.86 -15.17 33.14
N LEU A 32 0.91 -16.02 33.50
CA LEU A 32 1.07 -17.49 33.41
C LEU A 32 1.46 -17.96 32.01
N ALA A 33 1.06 -17.21 30.98
CA ALA A 33 1.48 -17.48 29.63
C ALA A 33 2.99 -17.29 29.40
N TYR A 34 3.73 -16.72 30.35
CA TYR A 34 5.17 -16.46 30.31
C TYR A 34 5.94 -17.26 31.38
N GLU A 35 5.27 -18.19 32.07
CA GLU A 35 5.83 -19.19 33.00
C GLU A 35 6.69 -18.61 34.15
N PRO A 36 6.29 -17.49 34.81
CA PRO A 36 6.94 -17.06 36.04
C PRO A 36 6.53 -17.94 37.24
N GLU A 37 7.31 -17.94 38.29
CA GLU A 37 6.94 -18.50 39.59
C GLU A 37 6.08 -17.48 40.35
N LEU A 38 4.75 -17.60 40.31
CA LEU A 38 3.83 -16.62 40.90
C LEU A 38 3.42 -17.01 42.31
N THR A 39 3.52 -16.05 43.23
CA THR A 39 2.89 -16.10 44.56
C THR A 39 1.83 -15.03 44.65
N VAL A 40 0.62 -15.39 45.12
CA VAL A 40 -0.51 -14.48 45.33
C VAL A 40 -0.71 -14.31 46.85
N VAL A 41 -0.66 -13.05 47.33
CA VAL A 41 -0.89 -12.70 48.71
C VAL A 41 -2.10 -11.79 48.82
N ALA A 42 -3.14 -12.18 49.55
CA ALA A 42 -4.33 -11.37 49.80
C ALA A 42 -5.08 -11.84 51.07
N ARG A 43 -5.82 -10.94 51.73
CA ARG A 43 -6.69 -11.30 52.87
C ARG A 43 -7.78 -12.32 52.47
N LYS A 44 -8.24 -12.23 51.22
CA LYS A 44 -9.25 -13.14 50.65
C LYS A 44 -8.94 -13.31 49.15
N VAL A 45 -8.89 -14.55 48.70
CA VAL A 45 -8.62 -14.91 47.30
C VAL A 45 -9.89 -15.50 46.69
N SER A 46 -10.24 -15.06 45.47
CA SER A 46 -11.44 -15.54 44.74
C SER A 46 -11.29 -17.02 44.34
N ASP A 47 -12.41 -17.75 44.28
CA ASP A 47 -12.42 -19.17 43.91
C ASP A 47 -11.87 -19.37 42.49
N SER A 48 -12.01 -18.37 41.60
CA SER A 48 -11.44 -18.38 40.26
C SER A 48 -9.90 -18.37 40.29
N ILE A 49 -9.26 -17.63 41.20
CA ILE A 49 -7.82 -17.65 41.39
C ILE A 49 -7.37 -18.96 42.04
N LYS A 50 -8.13 -19.47 43.05
CA LYS A 50 -7.84 -20.73 43.70
C LYS A 50 -7.87 -21.93 42.76
N SER A 51 -8.63 -21.86 41.66
CA SER A 51 -8.68 -22.89 40.62
C SER A 51 -7.54 -22.84 39.61
N ILE A 52 -6.61 -21.88 39.68
CA ILE A 52 -5.48 -21.74 38.77
C ILE A 52 -4.33 -22.64 39.24
N GLU A 53 -3.93 -23.60 38.41
CA GLU A 53 -2.78 -24.46 38.67
C GLU A 53 -1.45 -23.70 38.43
N GLY A 54 -0.40 -24.05 39.20
CA GLY A 54 0.95 -23.51 39.01
C GLY A 54 1.22 -22.18 39.71
N ILE A 55 0.35 -21.72 40.62
CA ILE A 55 0.58 -20.54 41.48
C ILE A 55 0.61 -20.91 42.95
N ASN A 56 1.37 -20.19 43.76
CA ASN A 56 1.37 -20.30 45.22
C ASN A 56 0.40 -19.26 45.78
N ILE A 57 -0.51 -19.68 46.70
CA ILE A 57 -1.54 -18.80 47.27
C ILE A 57 -1.31 -18.70 48.77
N ILE A 58 -1.27 -17.47 49.29
CA ILE A 58 -1.11 -17.16 50.69
C ILE A 58 -2.26 -16.24 51.12
N GLU A 59 -3.22 -16.76 51.86
CA GLU A 59 -4.37 -15.97 52.37
C GLU A 59 -4.05 -15.30 53.71
N ARG A 60 -3.41 -14.13 53.66
CA ARG A 60 -3.15 -13.22 54.77
C ARG A 60 -2.86 -11.80 54.32
N GLU A 61 -2.60 -10.91 55.23
CA GLU A 61 -2.10 -9.58 54.89
C GLU A 61 -0.65 -9.64 54.37
N PHE A 62 -0.37 -8.73 53.46
CA PHE A 62 0.98 -8.53 52.91
C PHE A 62 1.95 -8.07 53.99
N VAL A 63 3.15 -8.61 53.99
CA VAL A 63 4.31 -8.14 54.76
C VAL A 63 5.48 -7.94 53.83
N ASN A 64 6.40 -6.98 54.18
CA ASN A 64 7.51 -6.59 53.32
C ASN A 64 8.46 -7.75 52.92
N SER A 65 8.57 -8.78 53.78
CA SER A 65 9.35 -9.98 53.47
C SER A 65 8.79 -10.84 52.32
N ASP A 66 7.51 -10.61 51.91
CA ASP A 66 6.93 -11.31 50.76
C ASP A 66 7.62 -10.93 49.47
N LEU A 67 8.32 -9.81 49.46
CA LEU A 67 9.07 -9.31 48.30
C LEU A 67 10.49 -9.95 48.21
N ASP A 68 10.93 -10.73 49.19
CA ASP A 68 12.28 -11.27 49.21
C ASP A 68 12.52 -12.23 48.04
N GLY A 69 13.50 -11.88 47.19
CA GLY A 69 13.86 -12.65 46.01
C GLY A 69 12.93 -12.49 44.83
N CYS A 70 11.87 -11.64 44.90
CA CYS A 70 10.98 -11.34 43.76
C CYS A 70 11.67 -10.46 42.74
N SER A 71 11.44 -10.76 41.47
CA SER A 71 11.94 -9.96 40.35
C SER A 71 10.93 -8.88 39.91
N PHE A 72 9.63 -9.10 40.18
CA PHE A 72 8.57 -8.15 39.91
C PHE A 72 7.40 -8.34 40.89
N CYS A 73 6.63 -7.28 41.08
CA CYS A 73 5.44 -7.26 41.92
C CYS A 73 4.25 -6.63 41.18
N ILE A 74 3.04 -7.11 41.46
CA ILE A 74 1.79 -6.52 40.99
C ILE A 74 0.94 -6.19 42.21
N ALA A 75 0.71 -4.91 42.47
CA ALA A 75 -0.20 -4.45 43.50
C ALA A 75 -1.59 -4.22 42.86
N ALA A 76 -2.52 -5.13 43.10
CA ALA A 76 -3.86 -5.19 42.51
C ALA A 76 -4.96 -5.21 43.57
N THR A 77 -4.85 -4.36 44.59
CA THR A 77 -5.87 -4.17 45.64
C THR A 77 -6.79 -3.00 45.24
N ASP A 78 -7.92 -2.89 45.91
CA ASP A 78 -8.87 -1.77 45.81
C ASP A 78 -8.45 -0.52 46.65
N ASP A 79 -7.39 -0.61 47.42
CA ASP A 79 -6.79 0.52 48.17
C ASP A 79 -5.63 1.13 47.41
N ALA A 80 -5.89 2.27 46.75
CA ALA A 80 -4.86 2.99 45.98
C ALA A 80 -3.70 3.50 46.85
N LYS A 81 -3.93 3.85 48.13
CA LYS A 81 -2.88 4.30 49.06
C LYS A 81 -1.97 3.12 49.41
N PHE A 82 -2.54 1.98 49.63
CA PHE A 82 -1.80 0.75 49.90
C PHE A 82 -1.01 0.29 48.68
N ASN A 83 -1.60 0.35 47.49
CA ASN A 83 -0.86 0.06 46.23
C ASN A 83 0.34 0.99 46.03
N ALA A 84 0.18 2.29 46.33
CA ALA A 84 1.27 3.28 46.30
C ALA A 84 2.34 3.01 47.38
N TYR A 85 1.96 2.59 48.57
CA TYR A 85 2.89 2.16 49.61
C TYR A 85 3.72 0.95 49.12
N VAL A 86 3.08 -0.08 48.63
CA VAL A 86 3.76 -1.27 48.04
C VAL A 86 4.74 -0.87 46.94
N ALA A 87 4.34 0.05 46.08
CA ALA A 87 5.21 0.55 45.02
C ALA A 87 6.47 1.25 45.57
N GLY A 88 6.31 2.04 46.65
CA GLY A 88 7.41 2.67 47.36
C GLY A 88 8.37 1.65 47.98
N VAL A 89 7.85 0.56 48.54
CA VAL A 89 8.66 -0.56 49.09
C VAL A 89 9.38 -1.29 47.95
N CYS A 90 8.70 -1.67 46.87
CA CYS A 90 9.32 -2.36 45.73
C CYS A 90 10.48 -1.56 45.12
N ARG A 91 10.34 -0.26 44.97
CA ARG A 91 11.41 0.63 44.48
C ARG A 91 12.64 0.63 45.40
N LYS A 92 12.41 0.57 46.71
CA LYS A 92 13.50 0.49 47.71
C LYS A 92 14.31 -0.81 47.60
N TYR A 93 13.63 -1.90 47.19
CA TYR A 93 14.26 -3.22 47.01
C TYR A 93 14.63 -3.51 45.53
N HIS A 94 14.49 -2.52 44.64
CA HIS A 94 14.78 -2.64 43.19
C HIS A 94 13.96 -3.73 42.50
N ILE A 95 12.71 -3.91 42.91
CA ILE A 95 11.76 -4.86 42.35
C ILE A 95 10.86 -4.11 41.38
N PHE A 96 10.70 -4.59 40.14
CA PHE A 96 9.78 -3.99 39.15
C PHE A 96 8.35 -4.08 39.68
N ILE A 97 7.62 -2.96 39.68
CA ILE A 97 6.25 -2.88 40.20
C ILE A 97 5.26 -2.46 39.13
N ASN A 98 4.10 -3.13 39.09
CA ASN A 98 2.88 -2.66 38.43
C ASN A 98 1.81 -2.43 39.50
N ALA A 99 1.57 -1.18 39.87
CA ALA A 99 0.45 -0.79 40.73
C ALA A 99 -0.78 -0.62 39.80
N VAL A 100 -1.80 -1.44 40.02
CA VAL A 100 -2.96 -1.45 39.12
C VAL A 100 -3.75 -0.16 39.31
N ASP A 101 -4.16 0.42 38.18
CA ASP A 101 -4.86 1.71 38.07
C ASP A 101 -4.09 2.92 38.61
N ASP A 102 -2.78 2.75 38.91
CA ASP A 102 -1.89 3.80 39.34
C ASP A 102 -0.59 3.78 38.51
N LYS A 103 -0.61 4.49 37.39
CA LYS A 103 0.49 4.48 36.40
C LYS A 103 1.77 5.11 36.96
N ASP A 104 1.65 6.06 37.87
CA ASP A 104 2.79 6.77 38.45
C ASP A 104 3.57 5.91 39.44
N ASN A 105 2.92 4.88 39.94
CA ASN A 105 3.51 3.86 40.77
C ASN A 105 3.83 2.55 40.04
N CYS A 106 3.87 2.57 38.69
CA CYS A 106 4.30 1.46 37.85
C CYS A 106 5.70 1.68 37.26
N ASP A 107 6.56 0.68 37.36
CA ASP A 107 7.84 0.63 36.64
C ASP A 107 7.68 -0.06 35.28
N PHE A 108 6.61 -0.85 35.11
CA PHE A 108 6.22 -1.46 33.84
C PHE A 108 4.71 -1.45 33.66
N LEU A 109 4.26 -1.42 32.41
CA LEU A 109 2.84 -1.53 32.07
C LEU A 109 2.56 -2.87 31.39
N PHE A 110 1.37 -3.40 31.63
CA PHE A 110 0.87 -4.51 30.83
C PHE A 110 0.38 -3.98 29.48
N PRO A 111 1.08 -4.25 28.36
CA PRO A 111 0.58 -3.90 27.05
C PRO A 111 -0.67 -4.74 26.71
N SER A 112 -1.45 -4.33 25.73
CA SER A 112 -2.37 -5.26 25.09
C SER A 112 -1.52 -6.27 24.32
N VAL A 113 -1.43 -7.46 24.88
CA VAL A 113 -0.61 -8.51 24.33
C VAL A 113 -1.49 -9.39 23.44
N TYR A 114 -1.24 -9.37 22.17
CA TYR A 114 -1.59 -10.47 21.29
C TYR A 114 -0.52 -11.53 21.45
N LYS A 115 -0.86 -12.67 22.02
CA LYS A 115 0.04 -13.80 22.15
C LYS A 115 -0.50 -14.95 21.31
N ALA A 116 0.26 -15.33 20.31
CA ALA A 116 0.01 -16.51 19.51
C ALA A 116 1.35 -17.24 19.34
N GLY A 117 1.59 -18.25 20.15
CA GLY A 117 2.90 -18.88 20.25
C GLY A 117 3.89 -17.95 20.98
N ASP A 118 5.06 -17.73 20.39
CA ASP A 118 6.05 -16.76 20.91
C ASP A 118 5.80 -15.35 20.43
N LEU A 119 4.78 -15.15 19.57
CA LEU A 119 4.31 -13.83 19.27
C LEU A 119 3.74 -13.20 20.53
N SER A 120 4.46 -12.24 21.04
CA SER A 120 3.96 -11.25 21.97
C SER A 120 4.00 -9.91 21.25
N ILE A 121 2.91 -9.55 20.53
CA ILE A 121 2.74 -8.15 20.13
C ILE A 121 2.36 -7.39 21.39
N GLY A 122 3.32 -6.73 21.99
CA GLY A 122 3.06 -5.69 22.96
C GLY A 122 2.65 -4.42 22.24
N ILE A 123 1.39 -4.30 21.86
CA ILE A 123 0.86 -3.03 21.37
C ILE A 123 0.67 -2.16 22.60
N SER A 124 1.65 -1.33 22.87
CA SER A 124 1.58 -0.33 23.90
C SER A 124 1.24 1.00 23.26
N THR A 125 0.06 1.50 23.56
CA THR A 125 -0.25 2.92 23.46
C THR A 125 0.33 3.65 24.67
N GLN A 126 1.42 3.12 25.26
CA GLN A 126 2.07 3.61 26.49
C GLN A 126 1.10 3.77 27.68
N GLY A 127 0.14 2.85 27.77
CA GLY A 127 -0.94 2.92 28.76
C GLY A 127 -2.09 3.85 28.37
N ALA A 128 -2.01 4.45 27.19
CA ALA A 128 -2.94 5.49 26.77
C ALA A 128 -4.26 4.95 26.21
N SER A 129 -4.26 3.85 25.50
CA SER A 129 -5.49 3.14 25.10
C SER A 129 -5.26 1.64 24.92
N PRO A 130 -5.52 0.85 25.96
CA PRO A 130 -5.42 -0.61 25.89
C PRO A 130 -6.31 -1.24 24.81
N TYR A 131 -7.38 -0.56 24.41
CA TYR A 131 -8.37 -1.06 23.46
C TYR A 131 -7.99 -0.80 22.01
N VAL A 132 -7.41 0.35 21.69
CA VAL A 132 -6.83 0.59 20.35
C VAL A 132 -5.69 -0.41 20.09
N ALA A 133 -4.87 -0.64 21.11
CA ALA A 133 -3.86 -1.68 21.06
C ALA A 133 -4.47 -3.08 20.88
N ALA A 134 -5.66 -3.34 21.48
CA ALA A 134 -6.36 -4.61 21.30
C ALA A 134 -7.04 -4.73 19.93
N ASP A 135 -7.53 -3.63 19.37
CA ASP A 135 -8.15 -3.62 18.04
C ASP A 135 -7.11 -3.79 16.93
N ILE A 136 -6.04 -3.02 16.96
CA ILE A 136 -4.88 -3.21 16.06
C ILE A 136 -4.37 -4.65 16.16
N LYS A 137 -4.25 -5.19 17.39
CA LYS A 137 -3.91 -6.58 17.62
C LYS A 137 -4.87 -7.55 16.90
N ASN A 138 -6.20 -7.32 17.02
CA ASN A 138 -7.20 -8.22 16.47
C ASN A 138 -7.26 -8.12 14.92
N ARG A 139 -7.09 -6.92 14.36
CA ARG A 139 -7.00 -6.71 12.91
C ARG A 139 -5.73 -7.35 12.33
N ILE A 140 -4.60 -7.09 12.97
CA ILE A 140 -3.34 -7.77 12.64
C ILE A 140 -3.52 -9.30 12.71
N ALA A 141 -4.23 -9.80 13.73
CA ALA A 141 -4.51 -11.24 13.87
C ALA A 141 -5.42 -11.82 12.78
N GLN A 142 -6.26 -11.00 12.16
CA GLN A 142 -7.20 -11.40 11.12
C GLN A 142 -6.63 -11.27 9.71
N GLU A 143 -5.77 -10.29 9.47
CA GLU A 143 -5.25 -9.94 8.15
C GLU A 143 -3.85 -10.48 7.88
N LEU A 144 -3.06 -10.70 8.94
CA LEU A 144 -1.72 -11.23 8.81
C LEU A 144 -1.70 -12.76 8.69
N PRO A 145 -0.74 -13.31 7.95
CA PRO A 145 -0.43 -14.74 8.04
C PRO A 145 -0.31 -15.19 9.49
N ALA A 146 -0.80 -16.39 9.79
CA ALA A 146 -0.86 -16.93 11.15
C ALA A 146 0.50 -16.99 11.89
N ASP A 147 1.57 -16.72 11.18
CA ASP A 147 2.96 -16.79 11.60
C ASP A 147 3.61 -15.43 11.94
N ILE A 148 2.92 -14.30 11.72
CA ILE A 148 3.46 -12.97 12.09
C ILE A 148 3.19 -12.66 13.56
N GLU A 149 4.20 -12.12 14.24
CA GLU A 149 4.19 -11.72 15.64
C GLU A 149 4.02 -10.22 15.85
N ASP A 150 4.79 -9.41 15.15
CA ASP A 150 4.78 -7.96 15.29
C ASP A 150 5.06 -7.28 13.97
N ILE A 151 4.39 -6.14 13.76
CA ILE A 151 4.77 -5.18 12.72
C ILE A 151 5.02 -3.85 13.39
N THR A 152 6.27 -3.39 13.31
CA THR A 152 6.68 -2.08 13.79
C THR A 152 7.06 -1.19 12.62
N VAL A 153 6.48 0.02 12.52
CA VAL A 153 6.82 1.00 11.49
C VAL A 153 7.70 2.09 12.10
N LEU A 154 8.93 2.20 11.59
CA LEU A 154 9.88 3.25 11.93
C LEU A 154 9.81 4.34 10.85
N LYS A 155 9.33 5.52 11.21
CA LYS A 155 9.16 6.65 10.27
C LYS A 155 10.13 7.80 10.52
N ASP A 156 10.72 7.89 11.72
CA ASP A 156 11.65 8.96 12.09
C ASP A 156 13.08 8.63 11.67
N ALA A 157 13.80 9.63 11.15
CA ALA A 157 15.18 9.43 10.66
C ALA A 157 16.14 8.94 11.76
N SER A 158 15.96 9.32 13.03
CA SER A 158 16.74 8.82 14.14
C SER A 158 16.50 7.32 14.41
N ALA A 159 15.30 6.82 14.19
CA ALA A 159 14.96 5.41 14.31
C ALA A 159 15.40 4.58 13.08
N THR A 160 15.33 5.17 11.88
CA THR A 160 15.66 4.49 10.61
C THR A 160 17.15 4.57 10.25
N ALA A 161 17.91 5.49 10.82
CA ALA A 161 19.33 5.70 10.49
C ALA A 161 20.21 4.45 10.68
N ILE A 162 19.86 3.56 11.62
CA ILE A 162 20.59 2.27 11.78
C ILE A 162 20.46 1.37 10.56
N TYR A 163 19.41 1.56 9.75
CA TYR A 163 19.18 0.86 8.48
C TYR A 163 19.83 1.58 7.29
N GLY A 164 20.42 2.78 7.51
CA GLY A 164 21.15 3.57 6.52
C GLY A 164 20.34 3.85 5.27
N SER A 165 20.90 3.53 4.12
CA SER A 165 20.26 3.75 2.81
C SER A 165 18.97 2.95 2.58
N ARG A 166 18.74 1.89 3.33
CA ARG A 166 17.49 1.11 3.27
C ARG A 166 16.35 1.75 4.06
N GLY A 167 16.65 2.70 4.95
CA GLY A 167 15.70 3.37 5.82
C GLY A 167 15.20 4.72 5.34
N ALA A 168 15.57 5.20 4.15
CA ALA A 168 15.24 6.54 3.66
C ALA A 168 13.71 6.82 3.59
N ASN A 169 12.93 5.83 3.22
CA ASN A 169 11.46 5.91 3.10
C ASN A 169 10.72 5.34 4.31
N GLY A 170 11.43 5.04 5.40
CA GLY A 170 10.90 4.34 6.57
C GLY A 170 11.31 2.88 6.58
N VAL A 171 11.07 2.20 7.71
CA VAL A 171 11.36 0.78 7.90
C VAL A 171 10.17 0.08 8.51
N ILE A 172 9.75 -1.02 7.91
CA ILE A 172 8.73 -1.91 8.46
C ILE A 172 9.44 -3.15 8.99
N ILE A 173 9.39 -3.35 10.31
CA ILE A 173 9.96 -4.52 10.97
C ILE A 173 8.84 -5.54 11.16
N ILE A 174 9.02 -6.72 10.59
CA ILE A 174 8.09 -7.85 10.74
C ILE A 174 8.77 -8.91 11.60
N THR A 175 8.22 -9.17 12.78
CA THR A 175 8.66 -10.23 13.67
C THR A 175 7.74 -11.42 13.52
N THR A 176 8.30 -12.62 13.36
CA THR A 176 7.53 -13.86 13.22
C THR A 176 7.47 -14.63 14.52
N LYS A 177 6.42 -15.45 14.68
CA LYS A 177 6.21 -16.29 15.85
C LYS A 177 7.35 -17.27 16.07
N LYS A 178 7.72 -17.45 17.34
CA LYS A 178 8.72 -18.41 17.78
C LYS A 178 8.08 -19.49 18.67
N GLY A 179 8.74 -20.61 18.84
CA GLY A 179 8.34 -21.64 19.78
C GLY A 179 8.47 -21.22 21.25
N LYS A 180 7.70 -21.83 22.14
CA LYS A 180 7.81 -21.66 23.59
C LYS A 180 8.00 -23.01 24.24
N ALA A 181 8.78 -23.02 25.33
CA ALA A 181 8.84 -24.21 26.17
C ALA A 181 7.46 -24.54 26.75
N GLY A 182 7.12 -25.80 26.75
CA GLY A 182 5.83 -26.30 27.22
C GLY A 182 5.21 -27.32 26.27
N LYS A 183 4.01 -27.81 26.61
CA LYS A 183 3.23 -28.73 25.76
C LYS A 183 2.96 -28.12 24.40
N ALA A 184 2.92 -28.95 23.38
CA ALA A 184 2.56 -28.53 22.03
C ALA A 184 1.18 -27.86 22.00
N LYS A 185 1.09 -26.68 21.34
CA LYS A 185 -0.16 -25.96 21.10
C LYS A 185 -0.41 -25.93 19.60
N VAL A 186 -1.62 -26.30 19.22
CA VAL A 186 -2.07 -26.27 17.82
C VAL A 186 -3.09 -25.15 17.67
N ASN A 187 -2.92 -24.31 16.64
CA ASN A 187 -3.88 -23.31 16.23
C ASN A 187 -4.28 -23.54 14.80
N VAL A 188 -5.59 -23.49 14.52
CA VAL A 188 -6.16 -23.60 13.18
C VAL A 188 -7.05 -22.41 12.91
N THR A 189 -6.90 -21.79 11.75
CA THR A 189 -7.78 -20.70 11.29
C THR A 189 -8.38 -21.05 9.94
N ALA A 190 -9.64 -20.66 9.75
CA ALA A 190 -10.33 -20.77 8.46
C ALA A 190 -11.10 -19.48 8.20
N ASN A 191 -10.86 -18.84 7.07
CA ASN A 191 -11.55 -17.62 6.65
C ASN A 191 -12.20 -17.83 5.30
N PHE A 192 -13.46 -17.45 5.18
CA PHE A 192 -14.27 -17.51 3.97
C PHE A 192 -14.67 -16.09 3.59
N THR A 193 -14.49 -15.73 2.34
CA THR A 193 -14.77 -14.37 1.85
C THR A 193 -15.65 -14.43 0.62
N ILE A 194 -16.73 -13.63 0.61
CA ILE A 194 -17.52 -13.33 -0.57
C ILE A 194 -17.26 -11.86 -0.92
N ALA A 195 -16.87 -11.59 -2.16
CA ALA A 195 -16.53 -10.25 -2.61
C ALA A 195 -17.32 -9.88 -3.87
N ASP A 196 -17.84 -8.65 -3.90
CA ASP A 196 -18.60 -8.09 -5.02
C ASP A 196 -18.01 -6.76 -5.48
N ALA A 197 -18.09 -6.48 -6.79
CA ALA A 197 -17.68 -5.19 -7.34
C ALA A 197 -18.57 -4.04 -6.83
N ARG A 198 -17.97 -2.86 -6.64
CA ARG A 198 -18.68 -1.68 -6.15
C ARG A 198 -18.68 -0.54 -7.16
N ASN A 199 -19.63 0.39 -6.97
CA ASN A 199 -19.68 1.66 -7.70
C ASN A 199 -19.60 1.50 -9.22
N LEU A 200 -20.32 0.49 -9.77
CA LEU A 200 -20.39 0.31 -11.21
C LEU A 200 -21.13 1.48 -11.86
N HIS A 201 -20.69 1.88 -13.05
CA HIS A 201 -21.33 2.96 -13.79
C HIS A 201 -22.69 2.54 -14.33
N ASN A 202 -23.64 3.47 -14.36
CA ASN A 202 -24.93 3.30 -15.01
C ASN A 202 -24.76 3.58 -16.51
N MET A 203 -24.36 2.54 -17.28
CA MET A 203 -24.20 2.61 -18.73
C MET A 203 -25.55 2.58 -19.43
N LEU A 204 -25.58 2.95 -20.73
CA LEU A 204 -26.78 2.94 -21.54
C LEU A 204 -27.39 1.53 -21.62
N ASN A 205 -28.71 1.47 -21.60
CA ASN A 205 -29.45 0.30 -22.08
C ASN A 205 -29.48 0.28 -23.61
N LEU A 206 -30.04 -0.78 -24.21
CA LEU A 206 -30.03 -0.97 -25.66
C LEU A 206 -30.81 0.12 -26.40
N GLU A 207 -31.94 0.57 -25.87
CA GLU A 207 -32.78 1.63 -26.46
C GLU A 207 -32.08 3.01 -26.45
N GLN A 208 -31.50 3.37 -25.29
CA GLN A 208 -30.74 4.62 -25.16
C GLN A 208 -29.49 4.61 -26.05
N TYR A 209 -28.81 3.44 -26.13
CA TYR A 209 -27.65 3.28 -27.01
C TYR A 209 -28.05 3.42 -28.49
N ALA A 210 -29.14 2.79 -28.91
CA ALA A 210 -29.65 2.90 -30.28
C ALA A 210 -29.94 4.37 -30.66
N ALA A 211 -30.59 5.12 -29.76
CA ALA A 211 -30.81 6.56 -29.95
C ALA A 211 -29.49 7.33 -30.08
N TYR A 212 -28.52 7.08 -29.18
CA TYR A 212 -27.18 7.70 -29.25
C TYR A 212 -26.43 7.35 -30.55
N ALA A 213 -26.44 6.08 -30.93
CA ALA A 213 -25.76 5.62 -32.14
C ALA A 213 -26.37 6.24 -33.42
N ASN A 214 -27.72 6.38 -33.47
CA ASN A 214 -28.40 7.05 -34.56
C ASN A 214 -28.11 8.55 -34.64
N MET A 215 -27.88 9.24 -33.48
CA MET A 215 -27.42 10.63 -33.47
C MET A 215 -26.04 10.83 -34.16
N LYS A 216 -25.22 9.77 -34.25
CA LYS A 216 -23.90 9.82 -34.91
C LYS A 216 -23.99 9.53 -36.41
N ALA A 217 -25.08 8.95 -36.86
CA ALA A 217 -25.30 8.66 -38.28
C ALA A 217 -25.65 9.91 -39.07
N ASN A 218 -25.30 9.95 -40.37
CA ASN A 218 -25.84 10.95 -41.24
C ASN A 218 -27.36 10.73 -41.43
N ALA A 219 -28.08 11.77 -41.81
CA ALA A 219 -29.52 11.66 -42.03
C ALA A 219 -29.83 10.56 -43.07
N GLY A 220 -30.63 9.59 -42.67
CA GLY A 220 -31.01 8.46 -43.50
C GLY A 220 -30.06 7.25 -43.47
N GLU A 221 -28.97 7.31 -42.71
CA GLU A 221 -28.01 6.21 -42.53
C GLU A 221 -28.15 5.51 -41.17
N GLU A 222 -29.23 5.78 -40.43
CA GLU A 222 -29.53 5.17 -39.14
C GLU A 222 -29.64 3.66 -39.27
N LYS A 223 -29.08 2.91 -38.35
CA LYS A 223 -29.00 1.44 -38.36
C LYS A 223 -29.83 0.76 -37.28
N TYR A 224 -30.34 1.52 -36.29
CA TYR A 224 -31.02 0.98 -35.14
C TYR A 224 -32.49 1.38 -35.13
N TYR A 225 -33.38 0.38 -35.15
CA TYR A 225 -34.83 0.58 -35.27
C TYR A 225 -35.54 -0.15 -34.11
N PRO A 226 -36.07 0.58 -33.10
CA PRO A 226 -36.89 -0.03 -32.06
C PRO A 226 -38.23 -0.46 -32.60
N GLN A 227 -38.68 -1.66 -32.26
CA GLN A 227 -39.93 -2.25 -32.67
C GLN A 227 -40.99 -2.17 -31.57
N ALA A 228 -42.28 -2.15 -31.96
CA ALA A 228 -43.40 -2.10 -31.03
C ALA A 228 -43.49 -3.32 -30.08
N ASN A 229 -42.92 -4.43 -30.45
CA ASN A 229 -42.79 -5.65 -29.60
C ASN A 229 -41.65 -5.63 -28.61
N GLY A 230 -40.84 -4.54 -28.58
CA GLY A 230 -39.68 -4.38 -27.68
C GLY A 230 -38.37 -4.90 -28.27
N GLU A 231 -38.37 -5.45 -29.48
CA GLU A 231 -37.14 -5.85 -30.15
C GLU A 231 -36.38 -4.64 -30.70
N MET A 232 -35.06 -4.74 -30.79
CA MET A 232 -34.18 -3.78 -31.43
C MET A 232 -33.61 -4.42 -32.70
N HIS A 233 -34.01 -3.87 -33.85
CA HIS A 233 -33.46 -4.29 -35.14
C HIS A 233 -32.20 -3.50 -35.45
N TYR A 234 -31.13 -4.20 -35.78
CA TYR A 234 -29.89 -3.63 -36.28
C TYR A 234 -29.70 -4.02 -37.74
N VAL A 235 -29.64 -3.00 -38.60
CA VAL A 235 -29.46 -3.15 -40.05
C VAL A 235 -27.98 -3.02 -40.36
N TYR A 236 -27.38 -4.07 -40.95
CA TYR A 236 -25.96 -4.16 -41.20
C TYR A 236 -25.65 -4.20 -42.70
N GLY A 237 -24.40 -3.85 -43.04
CA GLY A 237 -23.91 -3.84 -44.42
C GLY A 237 -24.75 -2.94 -45.34
N GLU A 238 -24.97 -3.39 -46.54
CA GLU A 238 -25.74 -2.66 -47.58
C GLU A 238 -27.27 -2.91 -47.54
N ASN A 239 -27.78 -3.44 -46.43
CA ASN A 239 -29.18 -3.82 -46.33
C ASN A 239 -30.12 -2.65 -45.99
N LEU A 240 -29.63 -1.45 -45.76
CA LEU A 240 -30.42 -0.32 -45.25
C LEU A 240 -31.59 0.04 -46.20
N ASP A 241 -31.32 0.15 -47.51
CA ASP A 241 -32.35 0.45 -48.47
C ASP A 241 -33.38 -0.68 -48.64
N LYS A 242 -32.94 -1.94 -48.48
CA LYS A 242 -33.84 -3.12 -48.52
C LYS A 242 -34.73 -3.13 -47.28
N TYR A 243 -34.13 -2.91 -46.10
CA TYR A 243 -34.88 -2.82 -44.84
C TYR A 243 -35.90 -1.69 -44.83
N LYS A 244 -35.58 -0.50 -45.37
CA LYS A 244 -36.53 0.61 -45.50
C LYS A 244 -37.70 0.27 -46.38
N LYS A 245 -37.51 -0.58 -47.41
CA LYS A 245 -38.60 -1.03 -48.30
C LYS A 245 -39.43 -2.15 -47.69
N ASP A 246 -38.80 -3.08 -46.99
CA ASP A 246 -39.46 -4.23 -46.34
C ASP A 246 -38.82 -4.51 -44.96
N PRO A 247 -39.27 -3.82 -43.90
CA PRO A 247 -38.73 -3.98 -42.55
C PRO A 247 -39.11 -5.29 -41.84
N THR A 248 -39.93 -6.11 -42.51
CA THR A 248 -40.38 -7.40 -41.97
C THR A 248 -39.49 -8.59 -42.40
N ASN A 249 -38.63 -8.42 -43.40
CA ASN A 249 -37.74 -9.48 -43.87
C ASN A 249 -36.55 -9.65 -42.94
N PRO A 250 -36.42 -10.81 -42.21
CA PRO A 250 -35.37 -11.06 -41.25
C PRO A 250 -33.96 -11.19 -41.86
N GLU A 251 -33.86 -11.26 -43.22
CA GLU A 251 -32.55 -11.25 -43.91
C GLU A 251 -31.86 -9.88 -43.88
N TYR A 252 -32.61 -8.77 -43.64
CA TYR A 252 -32.10 -7.42 -43.73
C TYR A 252 -31.64 -6.85 -42.41
N TYR A 253 -31.92 -7.52 -41.27
CA TYR A 253 -31.58 -7.06 -39.94
C TYR A 253 -31.19 -8.22 -39.01
N ARG A 254 -30.67 -7.84 -37.84
CA ARG A 254 -30.48 -8.74 -36.68
C ARG A 254 -31.22 -8.14 -35.48
N VAL A 255 -31.83 -9.03 -34.70
CA VAL A 255 -32.41 -8.67 -33.39
C VAL A 255 -31.29 -8.64 -32.35
N LEU A 256 -31.06 -7.47 -31.73
CA LEU A 256 -30.02 -7.29 -30.73
C LEU A 256 -30.51 -7.70 -29.35
N SER A 257 -29.62 -8.32 -28.57
CA SER A 257 -29.82 -8.63 -27.16
C SER A 257 -28.98 -7.74 -26.28
N TYR A 258 -29.60 -7.14 -25.28
CA TYR A 258 -28.88 -6.28 -24.32
C TYR A 258 -27.82 -7.04 -23.55
N LYS A 259 -26.64 -6.45 -23.45
CA LYS A 259 -25.51 -6.93 -22.63
C LYS A 259 -25.07 -5.85 -21.66
N ASN A 260 -24.99 -6.20 -20.38
CA ASN A 260 -24.32 -5.36 -19.39
C ASN A 260 -22.88 -5.85 -19.18
N TRP A 261 -21.94 -5.27 -19.91
CA TRP A 261 -20.55 -5.70 -19.91
C TRP A 261 -19.88 -5.64 -18.55
N GLN A 262 -20.30 -4.73 -17.66
CA GLN A 262 -19.78 -4.70 -16.30
C GLN A 262 -20.21 -5.94 -15.50
N LYS A 263 -21.43 -6.43 -15.69
CA LYS A 263 -21.90 -7.67 -15.04
C LYS A 263 -21.27 -8.93 -15.64
N GLU A 264 -20.91 -8.89 -16.94
CA GLU A 264 -20.20 -9.99 -17.60
C GLU A 264 -18.73 -10.06 -17.18
N ALA A 265 -18.07 -8.91 -16.95
CA ALA A 265 -16.67 -8.83 -16.57
C ALA A 265 -16.44 -9.03 -15.06
N TYR A 266 -17.40 -8.56 -14.24
CA TYR A 266 -17.27 -8.52 -12.78
C TYR A 266 -18.31 -9.42 -12.13
N SER A 267 -17.86 -10.44 -11.44
CA SER A 267 -18.73 -11.42 -10.77
C SER A 267 -18.39 -11.51 -9.29
N SER A 268 -19.35 -12.03 -8.52
CA SER A 268 -19.09 -12.36 -7.11
C SER A 268 -18.00 -13.41 -6.98
N ALA A 269 -17.03 -13.16 -6.11
CA ALA A 269 -15.86 -14.03 -5.92
C ALA A 269 -15.93 -14.71 -4.54
N PHE A 270 -15.76 -16.03 -4.50
CA PHE A 270 -15.65 -16.78 -3.26
C PHE A 270 -14.20 -17.20 -3.04
N SER A 271 -13.65 -16.81 -1.86
CA SER A 271 -12.27 -17.07 -1.49
C SER A 271 -12.18 -17.79 -0.16
N GLN A 272 -11.13 -18.60 0.01
CA GLN A 272 -10.88 -19.36 1.24
C GLN A 272 -9.40 -19.30 1.62
N VAL A 273 -9.16 -19.13 2.93
CA VAL A 273 -7.82 -19.10 3.50
C VAL A 273 -7.78 -19.99 4.73
N TYR A 274 -6.86 -20.94 4.73
CA TYR A 274 -6.65 -21.88 5.83
C TYR A 274 -5.23 -21.72 6.35
N SER A 275 -5.04 -21.78 7.66
CA SER A 275 -3.71 -21.90 8.25
C SER A 275 -3.74 -22.77 9.48
N ALA A 276 -2.66 -23.51 9.68
CA ALA A 276 -2.43 -24.32 10.86
C ALA A 276 -1.03 -24.06 11.39
N SER A 277 -0.87 -24.03 12.71
CA SER A 277 0.44 -23.91 13.32
C SER A 277 0.55 -24.76 14.57
N VAL A 278 1.77 -25.25 14.83
CA VAL A 278 2.11 -25.96 16.05
C VAL A 278 3.35 -25.30 16.68
N SER A 279 3.31 -25.10 17.98
CA SER A 279 4.43 -24.52 18.75
C SER A 279 4.60 -25.26 20.07
N GLY A 280 5.84 -25.43 20.49
CA GLY A 280 6.18 -26.14 21.74
C GLY A 280 7.68 -26.22 21.98
N GLY A 281 8.11 -27.01 22.95
CA GLY A 281 9.51 -27.26 23.21
C GLY A 281 9.87 -27.40 24.68
N SER A 282 11.16 -27.38 24.95
CA SER A 282 11.76 -27.36 26.29
C SER A 282 12.63 -26.13 26.50
N ASP A 283 13.24 -25.97 27.65
CA ASP A 283 14.18 -24.88 27.90
C ASP A 283 15.45 -24.95 27.04
N ALA A 284 15.79 -26.14 26.54
CA ALA A 284 16.93 -26.32 25.67
C ALA A 284 16.59 -25.96 24.20
N MET A 285 15.37 -26.24 23.76
CA MET A 285 14.99 -26.04 22.37
C MET A 285 13.48 -25.77 22.25
N THR A 286 13.11 -24.73 21.50
CA THR A 286 11.72 -24.40 21.16
C THR A 286 11.51 -24.38 19.66
N TYR A 287 10.30 -24.74 19.23
CA TYR A 287 9.94 -24.77 17.80
C TYR A 287 8.57 -24.14 17.55
N TYR A 288 8.46 -23.53 16.36
CA TYR A 288 7.19 -23.09 15.76
C TYR A 288 7.19 -23.55 14.30
N VAL A 289 6.15 -24.27 13.90
CA VAL A 289 5.96 -24.68 12.50
C VAL A 289 4.56 -24.28 12.10
N SER A 290 4.43 -23.64 10.93
CA SER A 290 3.14 -23.26 10.37
C SER A 290 3.06 -23.57 8.88
N GLY A 291 1.87 -23.91 8.42
CA GLY A 291 1.53 -24.04 7.02
C GLY A 291 0.24 -23.30 6.70
N GLY A 292 0.16 -22.76 5.52
CA GLY A 292 -0.99 -22.01 5.01
C GLY A 292 -1.37 -22.43 3.60
N PHE A 293 -2.65 -22.31 3.29
CA PHE A 293 -3.18 -22.45 1.95
C PHE A 293 -4.19 -21.32 1.69
N LYS A 294 -4.08 -20.67 0.53
CA LYS A 294 -4.97 -19.62 0.08
C LYS A 294 -5.47 -19.93 -1.32
N ASP A 295 -6.77 -19.85 -1.52
CA ASP A 295 -7.42 -19.82 -2.84
C ASP A 295 -8.30 -18.55 -2.87
N ILE A 296 -7.74 -17.48 -3.40
CA ILE A 296 -8.38 -16.17 -3.48
C ILE A 296 -8.80 -15.94 -4.92
N LYS A 297 -10.10 -15.74 -5.13
CA LYS A 297 -10.65 -15.38 -6.43
C LYS A 297 -10.83 -13.87 -6.52
N GLY A 298 -10.53 -13.30 -7.70
CA GLY A 298 -10.81 -11.91 -8.01
C GLY A 298 -12.26 -11.72 -8.48
N ILE A 299 -12.77 -10.50 -8.32
CA ILE A 299 -14.08 -10.10 -8.89
C ILE A 299 -14.06 -10.01 -10.42
N VAL A 300 -12.87 -9.94 -11.02
CA VAL A 300 -12.67 -10.03 -12.46
C VAL A 300 -12.57 -11.51 -12.85
N SER A 301 -13.30 -11.93 -13.88
CA SER A 301 -13.30 -13.31 -14.35
C SER A 301 -11.87 -13.82 -14.65
N ASN A 302 -11.59 -15.08 -14.34
CA ASN A 302 -10.31 -15.75 -14.54
C ASN A 302 -9.12 -15.12 -13.79
N THR A 303 -9.38 -14.36 -12.74
CA THR A 303 -8.30 -13.82 -11.88
C THR A 303 -8.31 -14.45 -10.50
N GLY A 304 -7.11 -14.59 -9.91
CA GLY A 304 -7.00 -15.15 -8.57
C GLY A 304 -5.58 -15.47 -8.15
N ILE A 305 -5.45 -15.91 -6.91
CA ILE A 305 -4.19 -16.35 -6.31
C ILE A 305 -4.41 -17.71 -5.64
N LYS A 306 -3.59 -18.69 -6.01
CA LYS A 306 -3.43 -19.93 -5.24
C LYS A 306 -2.04 -19.95 -4.62
N GLN A 307 -1.96 -20.11 -3.31
CA GLN A 307 -0.68 -20.07 -2.60
C GLN A 307 -0.64 -21.13 -1.50
N GLY A 308 0.45 -21.86 -1.47
CA GLY A 308 0.86 -22.71 -0.34
C GLY A 308 2.11 -22.12 0.30
N ASP A 309 2.16 -22.04 1.63
CA ASP A 309 3.32 -21.58 2.40
C ASP A 309 3.64 -22.50 3.57
N LEU A 310 4.91 -22.61 3.87
CA LEU A 310 5.45 -23.37 5.01
C LEU A 310 6.52 -22.52 5.70
N ARG A 311 6.50 -22.50 7.03
CA ARG A 311 7.52 -21.86 7.87
C ARG A 311 7.89 -22.74 9.04
N ALA A 312 9.17 -22.71 9.39
CA ALA A 312 9.72 -23.37 10.58
C ALA A 312 10.68 -22.42 11.29
N ASN A 313 10.46 -22.16 12.57
CA ASN A 313 11.35 -21.39 13.44
C ASN A 313 11.81 -22.30 14.58
N LEU A 314 13.11 -22.39 14.75
CA LEU A 314 13.76 -23.15 15.82
C LEU A 314 14.62 -22.21 16.64
N THR A 315 14.52 -22.27 17.97
CA THR A 315 15.44 -21.58 18.88
C THR A 315 16.05 -22.61 19.82
N ALA A 316 17.37 -22.69 19.88
CA ALA A 316 18.10 -23.64 20.70
C ALA A 316 19.16 -22.92 21.58
N ASN A 317 19.19 -23.24 22.86
CA ASN A 317 20.22 -22.82 23.79
C ASN A 317 21.34 -23.84 23.73
N LEU A 318 22.37 -23.56 22.88
CA LEU A 318 23.51 -24.47 22.68
C LEU A 318 24.39 -24.56 23.93
N SER A 319 24.43 -23.49 24.73
CA SER A 319 25.05 -23.44 26.04
C SER A 319 24.39 -22.33 26.88
N LYS A 320 24.84 -22.14 28.14
CA LYS A 320 24.41 -21.01 28.98
C LYS A 320 24.73 -19.63 28.36
N SER A 321 25.72 -19.56 27.48
CA SER A 321 26.18 -18.31 26.86
C SER A 321 25.86 -18.20 25.38
N VAL A 322 25.43 -19.28 24.69
CA VAL A 322 25.20 -19.29 23.24
C VAL A 322 23.79 -19.73 22.93
N THR A 323 23.05 -18.86 22.23
CA THR A 323 21.72 -19.15 21.72
C THR A 323 21.75 -19.09 20.19
N MET A 324 21.10 -20.05 19.54
CA MET A 324 20.92 -20.13 18.09
C MET A 324 19.43 -20.01 17.76
N ALA A 325 19.09 -19.15 16.81
CA ALA A 325 17.78 -19.13 16.21
C ALA A 325 17.89 -19.38 14.70
N LEU A 326 17.12 -20.34 14.19
CA LEU A 326 17.01 -20.68 12.77
C LEU A 326 15.58 -20.46 12.32
N ALA A 327 15.40 -19.70 11.24
CA ALA A 327 14.10 -19.51 10.59
C ALA A 327 14.20 -19.96 9.12
N LEU A 328 13.26 -20.79 8.68
CA LEU A 328 13.13 -21.26 7.30
C LEU A 328 11.72 -20.92 6.80
N ASN A 329 11.61 -20.52 5.56
CA ASN A 329 10.32 -20.29 4.90
C ASN A 329 10.36 -20.71 3.44
N GLY A 330 9.26 -21.26 2.96
CA GLY A 330 9.02 -21.60 1.56
C GLY A 330 7.61 -21.21 1.16
N SER A 331 7.45 -20.76 -0.08
CA SER A 331 6.14 -20.41 -0.65
C SER A 331 6.11 -20.76 -2.13
N ILE A 332 4.98 -21.32 -2.58
CA ILE A 332 4.65 -21.51 -3.98
C ILE A 332 3.35 -20.80 -4.23
N LYS A 333 3.34 -19.88 -5.20
CA LYS A 333 2.17 -19.06 -5.52
C LYS A 333 1.96 -19.02 -7.03
N GLN A 334 0.74 -19.30 -7.47
CA GLN A 334 0.25 -19.00 -8.80
C GLN A 334 -0.66 -17.79 -8.73
N ASN A 335 -0.45 -16.83 -9.61
CA ASN A 335 -1.23 -15.62 -9.72
C ASN A 335 -1.76 -15.51 -11.15
N ASP A 336 -3.08 -15.63 -11.31
CA ASP A 336 -3.80 -15.45 -12.56
C ASP A 336 -4.29 -14.00 -12.61
N MET A 337 -3.82 -13.23 -13.60
CA MET A 337 -4.03 -11.79 -13.71
C MET A 337 -4.80 -11.43 -14.97
N MET A 338 -5.48 -10.28 -14.91
CA MET A 338 -6.09 -9.63 -16.07
C MET A 338 -5.44 -8.26 -16.28
N THR A 339 -5.18 -7.89 -17.53
CA THR A 339 -4.62 -6.57 -17.80
C THR A 339 -5.66 -5.49 -17.52
N GLY A 340 -5.39 -4.68 -16.50
CA GLY A 340 -6.01 -3.38 -16.30
C GLY A 340 -5.24 -2.30 -17.06
N GLY A 341 -5.54 -1.04 -16.84
CA GLY A 341 -4.86 0.08 -17.49
C GLY A 341 -3.35 0.01 -17.40
N ASN A 342 -2.71 0.74 -18.26
CA ASN A 342 -1.26 0.93 -18.39
C ASN A 342 -0.49 -0.19 -19.11
N THR A 343 -0.73 -0.34 -20.39
CA THR A 343 0.27 -0.86 -21.30
C THR A 343 1.04 0.33 -21.90
N THR A 344 2.31 0.46 -21.56
CA THR A 344 3.27 1.32 -22.28
C THR A 344 3.32 0.84 -23.73
N GLY A 345 2.51 1.45 -24.58
CA GLY A 345 2.45 1.06 -25.99
C GLY A 345 1.12 1.28 -26.70
N GLY A 346 0.17 1.91 -26.06
CA GLY A 346 -0.88 2.70 -26.74
C GLY A 346 -1.86 2.05 -27.71
N ILE A 347 -1.96 0.73 -27.85
CA ILE A 347 -2.89 0.15 -28.83
C ILE A 347 -3.66 -1.06 -28.29
N ALA A 348 -3.22 -1.68 -27.26
CA ALA A 348 -3.94 -2.82 -26.77
C ALA A 348 -4.96 -2.37 -25.74
N GLY A 349 -6.22 -2.51 -26.06
CA GLY A 349 -7.29 -2.37 -25.11
C GLY A 349 -6.97 -3.10 -23.80
N SER A 350 -7.60 -2.71 -22.75
CA SER A 350 -7.66 -3.46 -21.50
C SER A 350 -9.10 -3.91 -21.27
N LEU A 351 -9.30 -4.95 -20.48
CA LEU A 351 -10.66 -5.36 -20.12
C LEU A 351 -11.44 -4.19 -19.52
N ALA A 352 -10.80 -3.39 -18.64
CA ALA A 352 -11.46 -2.25 -18.00
C ALA A 352 -11.93 -1.20 -19.00
N ARG A 353 -11.15 -0.91 -20.07
CA ARG A 353 -11.57 -0.04 -21.16
C ARG A 353 -12.69 -0.69 -21.96
N THR A 354 -12.53 -1.95 -22.36
CA THR A 354 -13.54 -2.68 -23.16
C THR A 354 -14.90 -2.66 -22.47
N VAL A 355 -14.95 -2.83 -21.16
CA VAL A 355 -16.19 -2.80 -20.36
C VAL A 355 -16.93 -1.47 -20.46
N LEU A 356 -16.21 -0.35 -20.57
CA LEU A 356 -16.78 1.00 -20.62
C LEU A 356 -17.11 1.47 -22.06
N ASP A 357 -16.30 1.04 -23.03
CA ASP A 357 -16.34 1.56 -24.40
C ASP A 357 -17.18 0.71 -25.34
N THR A 358 -17.41 -0.58 -25.04
CA THR A 358 -18.12 -1.50 -25.93
C THR A 358 -19.64 -1.23 -25.93
N ALA A 359 -20.25 -1.23 -27.13
CA ALA A 359 -21.71 -1.18 -27.30
C ALA A 359 -22.43 -2.23 -26.42
N PRO A 360 -23.59 -1.95 -25.83
CA PRO A 360 -24.27 -2.84 -24.89
C PRO A 360 -24.96 -4.05 -25.53
N TYR A 361 -24.32 -4.65 -26.52
CA TYR A 361 -24.75 -5.86 -27.23
C TYR A 361 -23.55 -6.54 -27.89
N GLU A 362 -23.69 -7.79 -28.30
CA GLU A 362 -22.72 -8.47 -29.17
C GLU A 362 -22.99 -8.08 -30.63
N ILE A 363 -21.91 -7.75 -31.35
CA ILE A 363 -22.01 -7.52 -32.79
C ILE A 363 -22.31 -8.88 -33.46
N PRO A 364 -23.31 -8.96 -34.33
CA PRO A 364 -23.61 -10.19 -35.05
C PRO A 364 -22.42 -10.70 -35.84
N ALA A 365 -22.19 -12.01 -35.81
CA ALA A 365 -21.01 -12.65 -36.43
C ALA A 365 -20.89 -12.44 -37.94
N ASP A 366 -22.00 -12.16 -38.61
CA ASP A 366 -22.09 -11.89 -40.04
C ASP A 366 -22.03 -10.39 -40.38
N ASP A 367 -21.76 -9.51 -39.39
CA ASP A 367 -21.59 -8.07 -39.64
C ASP A 367 -20.24 -7.84 -40.36
N PRO A 368 -20.26 -7.14 -41.54
CA PRO A 368 -19.03 -6.85 -42.29
C PRO A 368 -17.99 -6.04 -41.53
N THR A 369 -18.37 -5.26 -40.52
CA THR A 369 -17.44 -4.48 -39.70
C THR A 369 -16.50 -5.40 -38.91
N LEU A 370 -16.93 -6.63 -38.56
CA LEU A 370 -16.06 -7.62 -37.88
C LEU A 370 -14.94 -8.14 -38.78
N GLN A 371 -15.03 -7.94 -40.10
CA GLN A 371 -13.96 -8.38 -41.02
C GLN A 371 -12.84 -7.33 -41.14
N THR A 372 -13.16 -6.06 -40.94
CA THR A 372 -12.26 -4.95 -41.18
C THR A 372 -11.80 -4.24 -39.88
N ASP A 373 -12.58 -4.33 -38.81
CA ASP A 373 -12.28 -3.67 -37.53
C ASP A 373 -12.03 -4.70 -36.42
N MET A 374 -10.77 -4.93 -36.11
CA MET A 374 -10.36 -5.87 -35.05
C MET A 374 -10.71 -5.36 -33.65
N ASP A 375 -10.79 -4.04 -33.44
CA ASP A 375 -11.19 -3.49 -32.14
C ASP A 375 -12.70 -3.77 -31.91
N ALA A 376 -13.51 -3.80 -32.95
CA ALA A 376 -14.93 -4.18 -32.87
C ALA A 376 -15.11 -5.66 -32.47
N LYS A 377 -14.17 -6.55 -32.81
CA LYS A 377 -14.17 -7.97 -32.39
C LYS A 377 -13.82 -8.17 -30.95
N THR A 378 -13.03 -7.27 -30.36
CA THR A 378 -12.53 -7.43 -29.00
C THR A 378 -13.63 -7.07 -28.00
N THR A 379 -14.25 -8.07 -27.40
CA THR A 379 -15.29 -7.92 -26.37
C THR A 379 -14.77 -8.36 -25.00
N VAL A 380 -15.60 -8.24 -23.98
CA VAL A 380 -15.35 -8.80 -22.65
C VAL A 380 -15.10 -10.32 -22.71
N TYR A 381 -15.80 -11.02 -23.59
CA TYR A 381 -15.62 -12.46 -23.79
C TYR A 381 -14.25 -12.79 -24.40
N SER A 382 -13.77 -11.96 -25.34
CA SER A 382 -12.43 -12.15 -25.93
C SER A 382 -11.33 -12.06 -24.84
N TRP A 383 -11.45 -11.11 -23.91
CA TRP A 383 -10.55 -11.01 -22.77
C TRP A 383 -10.68 -12.18 -21.80
N ARG A 384 -11.89 -12.66 -21.55
CA ARG A 384 -12.13 -13.79 -20.66
C ARG A 384 -11.63 -15.11 -21.25
N ASP A 385 -11.88 -15.33 -22.54
CA ASP A 385 -11.75 -16.66 -23.17
C ASP A 385 -10.47 -16.82 -23.98
N ASP A 386 -9.78 -15.75 -24.38
CA ASP A 386 -8.58 -15.79 -25.24
C ASP A 386 -7.37 -14.99 -24.73
N TYR A 387 -7.37 -14.64 -23.45
CA TYR A 387 -6.25 -14.01 -22.76
C TYR A 387 -5.87 -14.82 -21.51
N ASP A 388 -4.56 -14.99 -21.30
CA ASP A 388 -3.99 -15.49 -20.04
C ASP A 388 -2.81 -14.64 -19.60
N ASP A 389 -2.67 -14.41 -18.32
CA ASP A 389 -1.49 -13.79 -17.71
C ASP A 389 -1.20 -14.51 -16.39
N ILE A 390 -0.41 -15.56 -16.47
CA ILE A 390 -0.12 -16.46 -15.37
C ILE A 390 1.29 -16.20 -14.86
N THR A 391 1.42 -16.04 -13.54
CA THR A 391 2.72 -15.90 -12.88
C THR A 391 2.86 -16.97 -11.80
N ASP A 392 3.87 -17.80 -11.94
CA ASP A 392 4.31 -18.78 -10.95
C ASP A 392 5.49 -18.21 -10.14
N ASP A 393 5.28 -17.98 -8.84
CA ASP A 393 6.30 -17.52 -7.91
C ASP A 393 6.71 -18.65 -6.96
N LYS A 394 8.00 -18.99 -6.94
CA LYS A 394 8.62 -19.94 -6.01
C LYS A 394 9.62 -19.18 -5.15
N SER A 395 9.41 -19.14 -3.84
CA SER A 395 10.27 -18.43 -2.90
C SER A 395 10.77 -19.38 -1.82
N PHE A 396 12.07 -19.37 -1.58
CA PHE A 396 12.70 -20.09 -0.48
C PHE A 396 13.66 -19.16 0.26
N GLY A 397 13.54 -19.09 1.59
CA GLY A 397 14.38 -18.23 2.40
C GLY A 397 14.75 -18.86 3.74
N GLY A 398 15.82 -18.35 4.33
CA GLY A 398 16.24 -18.76 5.65
C GLY A 398 17.11 -17.72 6.32
N SER A 399 17.14 -17.74 7.66
CA SER A 399 18.04 -16.93 8.47
C SER A 399 18.55 -17.69 9.68
N LEU A 400 19.81 -17.45 10.03
CA LEU A 400 20.49 -17.92 11.21
C LEU A 400 20.87 -16.72 12.08
N ASP A 401 20.51 -16.73 13.35
CA ASP A 401 20.96 -15.75 14.37
C ASP A 401 21.69 -16.51 15.47
N LEU A 402 22.97 -16.21 15.65
CA LEU A 402 23.82 -16.76 16.69
C LEU A 402 24.16 -15.64 17.67
N LYS A 403 23.65 -15.72 18.89
CA LYS A 403 23.95 -14.79 19.98
C LYS A 403 24.89 -15.46 20.98
N TRP A 404 26.06 -14.86 21.18
CA TRP A 404 27.03 -15.25 22.18
C TRP A 404 27.19 -14.17 23.26
N ASN A 405 26.77 -14.45 24.47
CA ASN A 405 27.02 -13.62 25.66
C ASN A 405 28.44 -13.89 26.13
N ILE A 406 29.42 -13.05 25.72
CA ILE A 406 30.85 -13.19 26.04
C ILE A 406 31.06 -13.00 27.53
N CYS A 407 30.42 -11.97 28.11
CA CYS A 407 30.35 -11.72 29.53
C CYS A 407 29.06 -11.00 29.91
N LYS A 408 28.88 -10.65 31.18
CA LYS A 408 27.69 -9.94 31.71
C LYS A 408 27.34 -8.66 30.95
N TYR A 409 28.34 -7.98 30.40
CA TYR A 409 28.17 -6.66 29.78
C TYR A 409 28.30 -6.68 28.26
N LEU A 410 28.89 -7.73 27.68
CA LEU A 410 29.25 -7.79 26.27
C LEU A 410 28.64 -9.00 25.58
N SER A 411 27.94 -8.79 24.49
CA SER A 411 27.43 -9.86 23.63
C SER A 411 27.79 -9.63 22.16
N TYR A 412 28.02 -10.72 21.44
CA TYR A 412 28.24 -10.76 20.00
C TYR A 412 27.08 -11.45 19.33
N ASN A 413 26.58 -10.86 18.23
CA ASN A 413 25.53 -11.44 17.39
C ASN A 413 26.03 -11.60 15.96
N LEU A 414 26.02 -12.82 15.45
CA LEU A 414 26.16 -13.13 14.02
C LEU A 414 24.78 -13.42 13.45
N ARG A 415 24.37 -12.66 12.45
CA ARG A 415 23.17 -12.93 11.67
C ARG A 415 23.54 -13.19 10.23
N ALA A 416 23.02 -14.26 9.67
CA ALA A 416 23.16 -14.58 8.25
C ALA A 416 21.77 -14.93 7.70
N GLY A 417 21.42 -14.36 6.58
CA GLY A 417 20.13 -14.62 5.96
C GLY A 417 20.21 -14.58 4.45
N GLY A 418 19.24 -15.22 3.80
CA GLY A 418 19.13 -15.16 2.34
C GLY A 418 17.78 -15.69 1.85
N ASN A 419 17.44 -15.26 0.66
CA ASN A 419 16.27 -15.76 -0.05
C ASN A 419 16.52 -15.86 -1.55
N VAL A 420 15.91 -16.87 -2.16
CA VAL A 420 15.86 -17.07 -3.62
C VAL A 420 14.41 -16.99 -4.05
N ASN A 421 14.14 -16.16 -5.04
CA ASN A 421 12.83 -16.05 -5.67
C ASN A 421 12.97 -16.36 -7.16
N ILE A 422 12.17 -17.31 -7.65
CA ILE A 422 12.03 -17.67 -9.04
C ILE A 422 10.63 -17.27 -9.46
N ASN A 423 10.52 -16.37 -10.42
CA ASN A 423 9.26 -15.88 -10.95
C ASN A 423 9.20 -16.21 -12.45
N GLU A 424 8.22 -17.02 -12.85
CA GLU A 424 7.96 -17.43 -14.21
C GLU A 424 6.62 -16.86 -14.64
N ARG A 425 6.61 -15.91 -15.59
CA ARG A 425 5.39 -15.29 -16.11
C ARG A 425 5.19 -15.66 -17.55
N ALA A 426 3.98 -16.09 -17.90
CA ALA A 426 3.55 -16.36 -19.25
C ALA A 426 2.28 -15.57 -19.57
N ARG A 427 2.32 -14.78 -20.64
CA ARG A 427 1.21 -13.94 -21.08
C ARG A 427 0.84 -14.32 -22.52
N TRP A 428 -0.41 -14.72 -22.71
CA TRP A 428 -0.99 -15.10 -23.98
C TRP A 428 -2.00 -14.07 -24.48
N TYR A 429 -1.92 -13.73 -25.77
CA TYR A 429 -2.93 -12.99 -26.51
C TYR A 429 -3.33 -13.83 -27.72
N GLY A 430 -4.57 -14.28 -27.75
CA GLY A 430 -5.11 -15.09 -28.84
C GLY A 430 -5.72 -14.27 -29.97
N MET A 431 -6.33 -14.96 -30.92
CA MET A 431 -6.83 -14.38 -32.17
C MET A 431 -8.05 -13.47 -32.02
N GLN A 432 -8.76 -13.53 -30.89
CA GLN A 432 -9.91 -12.64 -30.60
C GLN A 432 -9.49 -11.28 -30.05
N LEU A 433 -8.19 -11.07 -29.81
CA LEU A 433 -7.63 -9.84 -29.31
C LEU A 433 -6.80 -9.19 -30.41
N THR A 434 -6.87 -7.85 -30.55
CA THR A 434 -6.19 -7.09 -31.61
C THR A 434 -4.70 -7.41 -31.68
N ILE A 435 -3.99 -7.49 -30.52
CA ILE A 435 -2.57 -7.85 -30.48
C ILE A 435 -2.33 -9.27 -31.03
N GLY A 436 -3.12 -10.21 -30.59
CA GLY A 436 -2.97 -11.61 -31.00
C GLY A 436 -3.32 -11.82 -32.45
N ALA A 437 -4.36 -11.15 -32.96
CA ALA A 437 -4.75 -11.25 -34.36
C ALA A 437 -3.68 -10.68 -35.30
N ASN A 438 -3.08 -9.53 -34.95
CA ASN A 438 -2.03 -8.89 -35.77
C ASN A 438 -0.78 -9.76 -35.91
N ASP A 439 -0.42 -10.48 -34.85
CA ASP A 439 0.79 -11.31 -34.77
C ASP A 439 0.51 -12.82 -34.90
N GLN A 440 -0.73 -13.23 -35.25
CA GLN A 440 -1.19 -14.61 -35.33
C GLN A 440 -0.89 -15.38 -34.02
N GLY A 441 -1.38 -14.84 -32.90
CA GLY A 441 -1.10 -15.29 -31.55
C GLY A 441 0.21 -14.70 -31.00
N VAL A 442 0.20 -14.28 -29.74
CA VAL A 442 1.38 -13.76 -29.03
C VAL A 442 1.52 -14.47 -27.68
N LEU A 443 2.68 -15.08 -27.47
CA LEU A 443 3.09 -15.57 -26.15
C LEU A 443 4.34 -14.84 -25.69
N ALA A 444 4.23 -14.05 -24.63
CA ALA A 444 5.38 -13.41 -23.97
C ALA A 444 5.69 -14.15 -22.65
N MET A 445 6.91 -14.63 -22.51
CA MET A 445 7.39 -15.32 -21.32
C MET A 445 8.56 -14.57 -20.70
N ALA A 446 8.56 -14.44 -19.38
CA ALA A 446 9.65 -13.89 -18.60
C ALA A 446 10.04 -14.84 -17.47
N ASN A 447 11.34 -15.06 -17.30
CA ASN A 447 11.89 -15.82 -16.18
C ASN A 447 12.81 -14.91 -15.39
N LEU A 448 12.41 -14.61 -14.16
CA LEU A 448 13.08 -13.69 -13.27
C LEU A 448 13.60 -14.41 -12.03
N ASN A 449 14.92 -14.50 -11.89
CA ASN A 449 15.60 -15.06 -10.74
C ASN A 449 16.20 -13.94 -9.89
N LYS A 450 15.83 -13.91 -8.60
CA LYS A 450 16.38 -12.98 -7.62
C LYS A 450 16.99 -13.74 -6.46
N THR A 451 18.23 -13.41 -6.13
CA THR A 451 18.88 -13.93 -4.93
C THR A 451 19.36 -12.75 -4.07
N ASN A 452 18.99 -12.76 -2.81
CA ASN A 452 19.44 -11.79 -1.83
C ASN A 452 20.08 -12.53 -0.67
N TYR A 453 21.17 -12.01 -0.14
CA TYR A 453 21.79 -12.51 1.09
C TYR A 453 22.38 -11.37 1.90
N ASN A 454 22.38 -11.55 3.22
CA ASN A 454 22.96 -10.59 4.15
C ASN A 454 23.71 -11.29 5.26
N ILE A 455 24.77 -10.66 5.73
CA ILE A 455 25.56 -11.10 6.89
C ILE A 455 25.80 -9.88 7.78
N GLU A 456 25.47 -10.00 9.06
CA GLU A 456 25.61 -8.94 10.05
C GLU A 456 26.44 -9.46 11.22
N ASN A 457 27.46 -8.69 11.61
CA ASN A 457 28.29 -8.93 12.78
C ASN A 457 28.10 -7.74 13.73
N LEU A 458 27.52 -7.98 14.89
CA LEU A 458 27.17 -6.94 15.86
C LEU A 458 27.78 -7.23 17.22
N LEU A 459 28.50 -6.26 17.78
CA LEU A 459 29.01 -6.28 19.14
C LEU A 459 28.16 -5.31 19.97
N ASN A 460 27.59 -5.78 21.09
CA ASN A 460 26.70 -5.00 21.94
C ASN A 460 27.27 -4.95 23.36
N LEU A 461 27.41 -3.75 23.90
CA LEU A 461 27.82 -3.44 25.28
C LEU A 461 26.60 -2.88 26.02
N ASN A 462 26.35 -3.37 27.25
CA ASN A 462 25.32 -2.82 28.15
C ASN A 462 25.96 -2.74 29.56
N ILE A 463 26.06 -1.53 30.10
CA ILE A 463 26.74 -1.24 31.35
C ILE A 463 26.00 -0.13 32.11
N ASP A 464 25.94 -0.30 33.42
CA ASP A 464 25.53 0.77 34.34
C ASP A 464 26.79 1.56 34.75
N LEU A 465 26.89 2.80 34.24
CA LEU A 465 28.03 3.70 34.53
C LEU A 465 27.99 4.22 35.96
N ALA A 466 26.78 4.50 36.46
CA ALA A 466 26.53 4.94 37.81
C ALA A 466 25.07 4.63 38.18
N LYS A 467 24.70 4.80 39.46
CA LYS A 467 23.31 4.64 39.90
C LYS A 467 22.38 5.55 39.10
N GLY A 468 21.46 4.96 38.35
CA GLY A 468 20.51 5.68 37.49
C GLY A 468 21.06 6.12 36.13
N ILE A 469 22.30 5.73 35.76
CA ILE A 469 22.89 6.02 34.44
C ILE A 469 23.24 4.73 33.72
N HIS A 470 22.51 4.41 32.68
CA HIS A 470 22.69 3.21 31.86
C HIS A 470 23.24 3.57 30.48
N LEU A 471 24.28 2.90 30.04
CA LEU A 471 24.90 3.00 28.72
C LEU A 471 24.74 1.69 27.94
N GLY A 472 24.09 1.77 26.78
CA GLY A 472 24.11 0.76 25.74
C GLY A 472 24.94 1.22 24.56
N ALA A 473 25.83 0.39 24.04
CA ALA A 473 26.55 0.68 22.78
C ALA A 473 26.52 -0.52 21.86
N THR A 474 26.42 -0.24 20.54
CA THR A 474 26.45 -1.25 19.48
C THR A 474 27.46 -0.83 18.41
N ALA A 475 28.34 -1.73 18.01
CA ALA A 475 29.20 -1.56 16.84
C ALA A 475 29.02 -2.76 15.91
N GLY A 476 29.06 -2.53 14.60
CA GLY A 476 28.82 -3.62 13.69
C GLY A 476 29.28 -3.40 12.26
N VAL A 477 29.37 -4.52 11.53
CA VAL A 477 29.66 -4.59 10.11
C VAL A 477 28.57 -5.42 9.44
N THR A 478 27.97 -4.88 8.38
CA THR A 478 26.95 -5.58 7.60
C THR A 478 27.35 -5.66 6.13
N TYR A 479 27.05 -6.78 5.50
CA TYR A 479 27.28 -7.02 4.09
C TYR A 479 26.01 -7.57 3.45
N ASP A 480 25.53 -6.90 2.39
CA ASP A 480 24.34 -7.28 1.62
C ASP A 480 24.75 -7.55 0.16
N GLY A 481 24.28 -8.65 -0.40
CA GLY A 481 24.45 -8.98 -1.82
C GLY A 481 23.11 -9.25 -2.50
N HIS A 482 23.00 -8.76 -3.72
CA HIS A 482 21.79 -8.86 -4.54
C HIS A 482 22.16 -9.27 -5.97
N THR A 483 21.50 -10.32 -6.47
CA THR A 483 21.59 -10.78 -7.85
C THR A 483 20.21 -10.79 -8.47
N PHE A 484 20.12 -10.28 -9.67
CA PHE A 484 18.89 -10.24 -10.46
C PHE A 484 19.21 -10.67 -11.88
N LEU A 485 18.53 -11.71 -12.37
CA LEU A 485 18.65 -12.20 -13.73
C LEU A 485 17.26 -12.34 -14.35
N ASN A 486 17.00 -11.62 -15.44
CA ASN A 486 15.76 -11.71 -16.19
C ASN A 486 16.03 -12.19 -17.62
N LYS A 487 15.27 -13.18 -18.08
CA LYS A 487 15.32 -13.75 -19.43
C LYS A 487 13.91 -13.73 -20.01
N ASN A 488 13.76 -13.08 -21.16
CA ASN A 488 12.48 -12.95 -21.86
C ASN A 488 12.54 -13.64 -23.22
N VAL A 489 11.38 -14.22 -23.61
CA VAL A 489 11.17 -14.74 -24.94
C VAL A 489 9.76 -14.41 -25.40
N LYS A 490 9.62 -13.96 -26.65
CA LYS A 490 8.33 -13.72 -27.31
C LYS A 490 8.19 -14.71 -28.46
N GLY A 491 7.06 -15.44 -28.50
CA GLY A 491 6.64 -16.28 -29.63
C GLY A 491 5.50 -15.61 -30.38
N THR A 492 5.53 -15.66 -31.71
CA THR A 492 4.44 -15.20 -32.59
C THR A 492 4.23 -16.18 -33.74
N ARG A 493 3.15 -16.01 -34.50
CA ARG A 493 2.76 -16.86 -35.65
C ARG A 493 2.65 -18.31 -35.25
N PHE A 494 1.64 -18.59 -34.42
CA PHE A 494 1.37 -19.94 -33.94
C PHE A 494 0.63 -20.77 -35.00
N SER A 495 0.98 -22.03 -35.11
CA SER A 495 0.28 -23.00 -35.95
C SER A 495 -0.93 -23.64 -35.27
N ASN A 496 -0.97 -23.60 -33.95
CA ASN A 496 -2.10 -24.07 -33.12
C ASN A 496 -2.16 -23.18 -31.86
N PHE A 497 -3.37 -22.79 -31.42
CA PHE A 497 -3.62 -21.88 -30.32
C PHE A 497 -4.06 -22.56 -29.02
N ASP A 498 -4.36 -23.89 -29.05
CA ASP A 498 -4.97 -24.60 -27.92
C ASP A 498 -4.05 -24.69 -26.70
N LEU A 499 -2.73 -24.75 -26.90
CA LEU A 499 -1.76 -24.85 -25.81
C LEU A 499 -1.46 -23.52 -25.12
N ARG A 500 -1.86 -22.38 -25.69
CA ARG A 500 -1.78 -21.02 -25.12
C ARG A 500 -0.42 -20.76 -24.43
N THR A 501 -0.41 -20.54 -23.12
CA THR A 501 0.82 -20.28 -22.33
C THR A 501 1.84 -21.42 -22.33
N LYS A 502 1.45 -22.63 -22.71
CA LYS A 502 2.34 -23.81 -22.81
C LYS A 502 2.84 -24.07 -24.24
N GLY A 503 2.39 -23.28 -25.21
CA GLY A 503 2.56 -23.54 -26.63
C GLY A 503 3.80 -22.91 -27.28
N LEU A 504 4.81 -22.39 -26.55
CA LEU A 504 5.95 -21.69 -27.16
C LEU A 504 6.65 -22.46 -28.29
N HIS A 505 6.69 -23.78 -28.23
CA HIS A 505 7.29 -24.64 -29.25
C HIS A 505 6.55 -24.58 -30.59
N LEU A 506 5.27 -24.22 -30.60
CA LEU A 506 4.42 -24.09 -31.78
C LEU A 506 4.54 -22.73 -32.49
N ALA A 507 5.24 -21.75 -31.86
CA ALA A 507 5.50 -20.47 -32.49
C ALA A 507 6.50 -20.61 -33.63
N SER A 508 6.16 -20.10 -34.83
CA SER A 508 7.03 -20.06 -36.00
C SER A 508 8.14 -19.03 -35.85
N VAL A 509 7.87 -17.93 -35.13
CA VAL A 509 8.87 -16.90 -34.82
C VAL A 509 9.07 -16.82 -33.30
N LYS A 510 10.33 -16.98 -32.88
CA LYS A 510 10.74 -16.85 -31.48
C LYS A 510 11.81 -15.78 -31.36
N THR A 511 11.51 -14.72 -30.62
CA THR A 511 12.43 -13.61 -30.36
C THR A 511 12.92 -13.72 -28.91
N HIS A 512 14.22 -13.89 -28.74
CA HIS A 512 14.88 -13.86 -27.44
C HIS A 512 15.39 -12.45 -27.18
N GLU A 513 14.91 -11.83 -26.10
CA GLU A 513 15.50 -10.59 -25.65
C GLU A 513 16.84 -10.84 -24.96
N GLN A 514 17.73 -9.87 -25.04
CA GLN A 514 19.02 -9.96 -24.34
C GLN A 514 18.79 -10.10 -22.83
N PRO A 515 19.37 -11.12 -22.18
CA PRO A 515 19.21 -11.29 -20.73
C PRO A 515 19.70 -10.07 -19.96
N THR A 516 18.88 -9.61 -19.02
CA THR A 516 19.26 -8.51 -18.14
C THR A 516 19.78 -9.06 -16.81
N GLN A 517 21.05 -8.80 -16.51
CA GLN A 517 21.68 -9.13 -15.23
C GLN A 517 21.99 -7.85 -14.47
N LYS A 518 21.60 -7.79 -13.19
CA LYS A 518 21.79 -6.64 -12.30
C LYS A 518 22.28 -7.13 -10.93
N ASP A 519 23.56 -6.96 -10.67
CA ASP A 519 24.16 -7.37 -9.41
C ASP A 519 24.69 -6.15 -8.66
N TYR A 520 24.49 -6.10 -7.36
CA TYR A 520 25.10 -5.09 -6.53
C TYR A 520 25.34 -5.57 -5.10
N GLN A 521 26.26 -4.89 -4.44
CA GLN A 521 26.71 -5.19 -3.08
C GLN A 521 26.72 -3.91 -2.25
N LEU A 522 26.46 -4.06 -0.96
CA LEU A 522 26.48 -2.99 0.02
C LEU A 522 27.28 -3.46 1.26
N LEU A 523 28.37 -2.78 1.54
CA LEU A 523 29.15 -2.97 2.77
C LEU A 523 28.92 -1.79 3.70
N SER A 524 28.63 -2.05 4.97
CA SER A 524 28.33 -0.98 5.91
C SER A 524 28.98 -1.18 7.28
N TYR A 525 29.41 -0.07 7.87
CA TYR A 525 29.87 0.01 9.25
C TYR A 525 28.89 0.84 10.06
N LEU A 526 28.56 0.41 11.26
CA LEU A 526 27.63 1.12 12.13
C LEU A 526 28.14 1.22 13.56
N GLY A 527 27.85 2.35 14.19
CA GLY A 527 28.05 2.58 15.61
C GLY A 527 26.82 3.28 16.19
N ARG A 528 26.37 2.86 17.37
CA ARG A 528 25.24 3.44 18.10
C ARG A 528 25.51 3.47 19.59
N ILE A 529 25.10 4.57 20.24
CA ILE A 529 25.14 4.75 21.69
C ILE A 529 23.73 5.11 22.15
N ASN A 530 23.28 4.48 23.24
CA ASN A 530 22.05 4.80 23.94
C ASN A 530 22.42 5.11 25.40
N LEU A 531 22.10 6.31 25.87
CA LEU A 531 22.30 6.73 27.24
C LEU A 531 20.94 7.03 27.88
N SER A 532 20.68 6.42 29.01
CA SER A 532 19.54 6.74 29.86
C SER A 532 20.06 7.27 31.19
N ALA A 533 19.63 8.47 31.59
CA ALA A 533 20.01 9.08 32.85
C ALA A 533 18.78 9.36 33.70
N TYR A 534 18.77 8.79 34.93
CA TYR A 534 17.73 8.95 35.95
C TYR A 534 16.31 8.66 35.48
N ASP A 535 16.15 7.85 34.40
CA ASP A 535 14.86 7.62 33.72
C ASP A 535 14.15 8.87 33.20
N LYS A 536 14.83 10.02 33.20
CA LYS A 536 14.32 11.33 32.79
C LYS A 536 14.84 11.73 31.42
N TYR A 537 16.12 11.56 31.19
CA TYR A 537 16.82 12.01 29.98
C TYR A 537 17.31 10.83 29.18
N LEU A 538 16.87 10.74 27.93
CA LEU A 538 17.24 9.66 27.02
C LEU A 538 17.98 10.27 25.83
N LEU A 539 19.18 9.79 25.55
CA LEU A 539 19.97 10.15 24.38
C LEU A 539 20.26 8.92 23.56
N THR A 540 20.03 9.02 22.25
CA THR A 540 20.55 8.06 21.27
C THR A 540 21.37 8.82 20.24
N ALA A 541 22.59 8.34 19.96
CA ALA A 541 23.42 8.84 18.88
C ALA A 541 23.89 7.66 18.03
N SER A 542 23.87 7.81 16.71
CA SER A 542 24.39 6.77 15.82
C SER A 542 25.04 7.36 14.57
N VAL A 543 25.96 6.59 14.02
CA VAL A 543 26.56 6.84 12.70
C VAL A 543 26.61 5.54 11.93
N ARG A 544 26.26 5.60 10.65
CA ARG A 544 26.40 4.49 9.71
C ARG A 544 27.13 4.98 8.45
N ALA A 545 28.09 4.21 7.99
CA ALA A 545 28.82 4.42 6.75
C ALA A 545 28.44 3.30 5.77
N ASP A 546 27.81 3.63 4.64
CA ASP A 546 27.40 2.69 3.62
C ASP A 546 28.24 2.86 2.35
N GLY A 547 28.80 1.75 1.85
CA GLY A 547 29.58 1.68 0.63
C GLY A 547 28.89 0.81 -0.42
N SER A 548 28.37 1.42 -1.50
CA SER A 548 27.63 0.73 -2.55
C SER A 548 28.45 0.51 -3.82
N SER A 549 28.35 -0.70 -4.38
CA SER A 549 28.98 -1.02 -5.67
C SER A 549 28.32 -0.33 -6.88
N LYS A 550 27.15 0.26 -6.74
CA LYS A 550 26.44 1.00 -7.78
C LYS A 550 27.14 2.29 -8.19
N PHE A 551 27.97 2.86 -7.30
CA PHE A 551 28.70 4.10 -7.54
C PHE A 551 30.16 3.85 -7.85
N LYS A 552 30.78 4.73 -8.62
CA LYS A 552 32.21 4.70 -8.93
C LYS A 552 33.09 4.93 -7.70
N ARG A 553 34.36 4.51 -7.79
CA ARG A 553 35.37 4.75 -6.75
C ARG A 553 35.46 6.26 -6.47
N GLY A 554 35.38 6.64 -5.18
CA GLY A 554 35.31 8.05 -4.76
C GLY A 554 33.92 8.46 -4.28
N ASN A 555 32.85 7.96 -4.91
CA ASN A 555 31.44 8.25 -4.56
C ASN A 555 30.70 7.07 -3.89
N ARG A 556 31.40 5.94 -3.68
CA ARG A 556 30.81 4.72 -3.09
C ARG A 556 30.28 4.90 -1.68
N TRP A 557 31.03 5.64 -0.86
CA TRP A 557 30.76 5.78 0.57
C TRP A 557 29.95 7.02 0.90
N SER A 558 28.94 6.85 1.76
CA SER A 558 28.20 7.95 2.36
C SER A 558 27.99 7.70 3.84
N TYR A 559 27.89 8.80 4.61
CA TYR A 559 27.79 8.77 6.09
C TYR A 559 26.42 9.29 6.52
N PHE A 560 25.79 8.58 7.44
CA PHE A 560 24.44 8.82 7.91
C PHE A 560 24.43 8.99 9.44
N PRO A 561 24.75 10.18 9.96
CA PRO A 561 24.65 10.47 11.38
C PRO A 561 23.21 10.67 11.80
N SER A 562 22.90 10.30 13.05
CA SER A 562 21.62 10.63 13.68
C SER A 562 21.77 10.81 15.18
N PHE A 563 20.88 11.63 15.77
CA PHE A 563 20.72 11.70 17.21
C PHE A 563 19.25 11.88 17.59
N SER A 564 18.86 11.46 18.77
CA SER A 564 17.58 11.79 19.38
C SER A 564 17.75 12.07 20.87
N LEU A 565 16.99 13.04 21.36
CA LEU A 565 16.87 13.40 22.76
C LEU A 565 15.42 13.21 23.17
N ALA A 566 15.17 12.68 24.35
CA ALA A 566 13.84 12.67 24.92
C ALA A 566 13.91 13.06 26.40
N TRP A 567 13.02 13.99 26.78
CA TRP A 567 12.84 14.45 28.14
C TRP A 567 11.48 14.04 28.65
N ARG A 568 11.48 13.26 29.72
CA ARG A 568 10.29 12.77 30.42
C ARG A 568 9.93 13.76 31.51
N MET A 569 9.18 14.80 31.13
CA MET A 569 8.83 15.91 32.02
C MET A 569 8.02 15.43 33.24
N GLU A 570 7.17 14.43 33.05
CA GLU A 570 6.35 13.87 34.12
C GLU A 570 7.16 13.24 35.26
N GLN A 571 8.45 12.98 35.06
CA GLN A 571 9.35 12.47 36.10
C GLN A 571 10.02 13.58 36.93
N GLU A 572 9.82 14.85 36.55
CA GLU A 572 10.38 15.99 37.29
C GLU A 572 9.56 16.29 38.53
N GLU A 573 10.21 16.76 39.59
CA GLU A 573 9.54 17.04 40.88
C GLU A 573 8.42 18.06 40.75
N PHE A 574 8.60 19.10 39.89
CA PHE A 574 7.57 20.12 39.65
C PHE A 574 6.32 19.63 38.92
N MET A 575 6.35 18.44 38.25
CA MET A 575 5.22 17.85 37.55
C MET A 575 4.51 16.75 38.38
N LYS A 576 5.15 16.21 39.40
CA LYS A 576 4.61 15.10 40.20
C LYS A 576 3.32 15.45 40.98
N HIS A 577 3.04 16.72 41.18
CA HIS A 577 1.84 17.19 41.88
C HIS A 577 0.60 17.24 40.98
N ILE A 578 0.75 17.00 39.67
CA ILE A 578 -0.36 17.08 38.71
C ILE A 578 -1.00 15.70 38.56
N ASN A 579 -2.00 15.40 39.39
CA ASN A 579 -2.61 14.06 39.49
C ASN A 579 -3.34 13.59 38.22
N TRP A 580 -3.79 14.51 37.38
CA TRP A 580 -4.47 14.16 36.12
C TRP A 580 -3.51 13.95 34.95
N LEU A 581 -2.23 14.30 35.09
CA LEU A 581 -1.18 14.13 34.09
C LEU A 581 -0.44 12.80 34.32
N ASN A 582 -0.50 11.90 33.34
CA ASN A 582 0.15 10.59 33.43
C ASN A 582 1.40 10.49 32.59
N GLN A 583 1.50 11.29 31.54
CA GLN A 583 2.67 11.36 30.67
C GLN A 583 2.78 12.74 30.03
N MET A 584 3.99 13.26 29.99
CA MET A 584 4.35 14.42 29.21
C MET A 584 5.82 14.30 28.82
N LYS A 585 6.08 13.91 27.57
CA LYS A 585 7.42 13.64 27.07
C LYS A 585 7.68 14.44 25.80
N ILE A 586 8.73 15.23 25.81
CA ILE A 586 9.21 15.96 24.65
C ILE A 586 10.29 15.12 23.96
N ARG A 587 10.22 15.04 22.65
CA ARG A 587 11.19 14.35 21.79
C ARG A 587 11.77 15.31 20.77
N LEU A 588 13.08 15.27 20.57
CA LEU A 588 13.79 15.95 19.49
C LEU A 588 14.61 14.93 18.74
N GLY A 589 14.47 14.85 17.44
CA GLY A 589 15.21 13.92 16.58
C GLY A 589 15.81 14.63 15.37
N PHE A 590 17.03 14.22 15.03
CA PHE A 590 17.68 14.58 13.78
C PHE A 590 18.29 13.32 13.17
N GLY A 591 18.24 13.19 11.85
CA GLY A 591 18.95 12.13 11.17
C GLY A 591 19.13 12.43 9.69
N VAL A 592 20.19 11.82 9.15
CA VAL A 592 20.47 11.80 7.72
C VAL A 592 20.32 10.37 7.23
N THR A 593 19.59 10.19 6.15
CA THR A 593 19.45 8.90 5.44
C THR A 593 19.87 9.08 3.98
N GLY A 594 20.25 7.99 3.32
CA GLY A 594 20.68 8.01 1.93
C GLY A 594 19.79 7.15 1.03
N ASN A 595 19.79 7.47 -0.25
CA ASN A 595 19.16 6.64 -1.27
C ASN A 595 20.17 6.34 -2.39
N GLN A 596 20.22 5.06 -2.81
CA GLN A 596 21.03 4.55 -3.92
C GLN A 596 20.15 4.10 -5.10
N GLY A 597 19.04 4.79 -5.35
CA GLY A 597 17.96 4.41 -6.25
C GLY A 597 18.31 4.47 -7.75
N ILE A 598 19.55 4.14 -8.11
CA ILE A 598 19.98 3.95 -9.50
C ILE A 598 20.04 2.46 -9.86
N ASN A 599 19.91 2.15 -11.14
CA ASN A 599 20.18 0.81 -11.63
C ASN A 599 21.65 0.43 -11.36
N PRO A 600 21.97 -0.84 -11.03
CA PRO A 600 23.33 -1.33 -11.10
C PRO A 600 23.93 -1.02 -12.49
N TYR A 601 25.22 -0.68 -12.50
CA TYR A 601 25.96 -0.29 -13.72
C TYR A 601 25.56 1.04 -14.38
N ALA A 602 24.60 1.82 -13.85
CA ALA A 602 24.21 3.14 -14.40
C ALA A 602 25.38 4.16 -14.48
N THR A 603 26.47 3.91 -13.75
CA THR A 603 27.70 4.69 -13.79
C THR A 603 28.71 4.19 -14.85
N PHE A 604 28.33 3.19 -15.65
CA PHE A 604 29.13 2.63 -16.74
C PHE A 604 28.42 2.82 -18.07
N SER A 605 29.16 2.79 -19.17
CA SER A 605 28.55 2.68 -20.51
C SER A 605 27.97 1.28 -20.67
N ASP A 606 26.74 1.21 -21.11
CA ASP A 606 26.05 -0.03 -21.50
C ASP A 606 25.96 -0.06 -23.03
N TYR A 607 26.02 -1.27 -23.59
CA TYR A 607 25.97 -1.48 -25.04
C TYR A 607 24.72 -2.28 -25.38
N SER A 608 23.97 -1.80 -26.36
CA SER A 608 22.82 -2.53 -26.89
C SER A 608 23.01 -2.78 -28.39
N GLN A 609 22.45 -3.88 -28.85
CA GLN A 609 22.27 -4.13 -30.26
C GLN A 609 21.24 -3.14 -30.80
N ILE A 610 21.58 -2.35 -31.82
CA ILE A 610 20.71 -1.30 -32.34
C ILE A 610 20.10 -1.71 -33.68
N ILE A 611 20.85 -2.32 -34.57
CA ILE A 611 20.39 -2.61 -35.94
C ILE A 611 21.13 -3.86 -36.47
N ASP A 612 20.37 -4.72 -37.14
CA ASP A 612 20.91 -5.74 -38.02
C ASP A 612 21.05 -5.17 -39.45
N TYR A 613 22.27 -4.92 -39.90
CA TYR A 613 22.51 -4.55 -41.29
C TYR A 613 22.54 -5.83 -42.13
N ALA A 614 21.64 -5.93 -43.11
CA ALA A 614 21.77 -6.94 -44.15
C ALA A 614 22.85 -6.46 -45.17
N LYS A 615 23.91 -7.23 -45.35
CA LYS A 615 24.81 -7.02 -46.46
C LYS A 615 24.11 -7.33 -47.81
N ALA A 616 24.63 -6.83 -48.90
CA ALA A 616 24.18 -7.18 -50.24
C ALA A 616 24.26 -8.69 -50.51
N THR A 617 25.05 -9.45 -49.72
CA THR A 617 25.17 -10.91 -49.72
C THR A 617 24.09 -11.62 -48.91
N GLY A 618 23.18 -10.90 -48.23
CA GLY A 618 22.14 -11.46 -47.34
C GLY A 618 22.62 -11.74 -45.91
N ASP A 619 23.91 -11.55 -45.60
CA ASP A 619 24.44 -11.71 -44.27
C ASP A 619 24.00 -10.57 -43.34
N GLN A 620 23.66 -10.86 -42.12
CA GLN A 620 23.37 -9.85 -41.10
C GLN A 620 24.66 -9.46 -40.34
N ILE A 621 24.88 -8.15 -40.17
CA ILE A 621 25.93 -7.62 -39.30
C ILE A 621 25.27 -7.06 -38.03
N LEU A 622 25.73 -7.58 -36.90
CA LEU A 622 25.31 -7.08 -35.59
C LEU A 622 26.02 -5.74 -35.32
N ALA A 623 25.25 -4.66 -35.23
CA ALA A 623 25.77 -3.36 -34.83
C ALA A 623 25.50 -3.12 -33.33
N MET A 624 26.55 -2.76 -32.59
CA MET A 624 26.49 -2.43 -31.17
C MET A 624 26.74 -0.92 -31.00
N ALA A 625 25.90 -0.27 -30.18
CA ALA A 625 26.17 1.11 -29.81
C ALA A 625 25.98 1.30 -28.31
N VAL A 626 26.58 2.35 -27.79
CA VAL A 626 26.40 2.78 -26.41
C VAL A 626 24.94 3.20 -26.20
N SER A 627 24.24 2.55 -25.28
CA SER A 627 22.80 2.76 -25.05
C SER A 627 22.51 3.84 -24.02
N ASN A 628 23.49 4.17 -23.14
CA ASN A 628 23.34 5.18 -22.10
C ASN A 628 24.55 6.10 -22.04
N LEU A 629 24.30 7.36 -21.69
CA LEU A 629 25.39 8.29 -21.39
C LEU A 629 25.91 8.02 -19.97
N GLN A 630 27.19 7.60 -19.87
CA GLN A 630 27.88 7.36 -18.62
C GLN A 630 27.98 8.62 -17.78
N ASN A 631 27.79 8.49 -16.46
CA ASN A 631 28.05 9.56 -15.50
C ASN A 631 28.83 9.04 -14.28
N ASP A 632 30.12 9.32 -14.26
CA ASP A 632 31.04 8.93 -13.18
C ASP A 632 30.84 9.74 -11.90
N GLY A 633 30.21 10.92 -12.01
CA GLY A 633 29.92 11.83 -10.90
C GLY A 633 28.73 11.42 -10.03
N LEU A 634 28.00 10.36 -10.40
CA LEU A 634 26.85 9.91 -9.62
C LEU A 634 27.23 9.54 -8.18
N LYS A 635 26.46 10.09 -7.24
CA LYS A 635 26.62 9.92 -5.80
C LYS A 635 25.28 9.67 -5.11
N TRP A 636 25.32 9.44 -3.81
CA TRP A 636 24.16 9.23 -2.96
C TRP A 636 23.23 10.44 -2.92
N GLU A 637 21.93 10.21 -3.07
CA GLU A 637 20.90 11.16 -2.66
C GLU A 637 20.82 11.16 -1.14
N ARG A 638 20.68 12.34 -0.51
CA ARG A 638 20.71 12.51 0.94
C ARG A 638 19.48 13.24 1.46
N THR A 639 18.79 12.65 2.43
CA THR A 639 17.65 13.24 3.12
C THR A 639 18.04 13.56 4.56
N SER A 640 17.99 14.83 4.93
CA SER A 640 18.08 15.31 6.31
C SER A 640 16.68 15.55 6.87
N SER A 641 16.44 15.09 8.09
CA SER A 641 15.13 15.20 8.75
C SER A 641 15.28 15.67 10.19
N TRP A 642 14.46 16.64 10.58
CA TRP A 642 14.20 17.08 11.94
C TRP A 642 12.80 16.68 12.35
N ASN A 643 12.65 16.23 13.60
CA ASN A 643 11.35 15.90 14.20
C ASN A 643 11.33 16.44 15.62
N VAL A 644 10.22 17.12 15.99
CA VAL A 644 9.90 17.49 17.37
C VAL A 644 8.57 16.87 17.71
N GLY A 645 8.53 16.08 18.77
CA GLY A 645 7.33 15.36 19.20
C GLY A 645 6.98 15.63 20.65
N LEU A 646 5.69 15.67 20.95
CA LEU A 646 5.11 15.68 22.27
C LEU A 646 4.22 14.47 22.45
N ASP A 647 4.54 13.60 23.40
CA ASP A 647 3.65 12.51 23.83
C ASP A 647 2.99 12.90 25.15
N PHE A 648 1.68 12.71 25.26
CA PHE A 648 0.90 13.02 26.45
C PHE A 648 -0.11 11.96 26.79
N ALA A 649 -0.43 11.86 28.09
CA ALA A 649 -1.55 11.05 28.58
C ALA A 649 -2.16 11.70 29.83
N PHE A 650 -3.49 11.70 29.91
CA PHE A 650 -4.28 12.38 30.93
C PHE A 650 -5.34 11.43 31.51
N PHE A 651 -5.82 11.74 32.76
CA PHE A 651 -6.95 11.10 33.42
C PHE A 651 -6.78 9.58 33.56
N ASN A 652 -5.71 9.13 34.16
CA ASN A 652 -5.31 7.73 34.26
C ASN A 652 -5.21 7.07 32.87
N SER A 653 -4.61 7.85 31.94
CA SER A 653 -4.44 7.44 30.54
C SER A 653 -5.76 7.11 29.81
N ARG A 654 -6.86 7.75 30.23
CA ARG A 654 -8.13 7.63 29.47
C ARG A 654 -8.08 8.43 28.17
N LEU A 655 -7.35 9.54 28.16
CA LEU A 655 -7.05 10.31 26.97
C LEU A 655 -5.55 10.33 26.77
N SER A 656 -5.07 9.98 25.58
CA SER A 656 -3.66 10.01 25.24
C SER A 656 -3.48 10.39 23.79
N GLY A 657 -2.30 10.89 23.48
CA GLY A 657 -1.99 11.25 22.11
C GLY A 657 -0.53 11.62 21.90
N SER A 658 -0.24 11.94 20.65
CA SER A 658 1.03 12.55 20.25
C SER A 658 0.79 13.66 19.24
N VAL A 659 1.68 14.63 19.26
CA VAL A 659 1.79 15.68 18.24
C VAL A 659 3.22 15.65 17.76
N ASP A 660 3.43 15.44 16.48
CA ASP A 660 4.73 15.42 15.82
C ASP A 660 4.78 16.50 14.75
N VAL A 661 5.84 17.30 14.78
CA VAL A 661 6.14 18.33 13.76
C VAL A 661 7.47 17.97 13.12
N TYR A 662 7.50 17.86 11.81
CA TYR A 662 8.71 17.48 11.11
C TYR A 662 9.03 18.36 9.90
N GLN A 663 10.30 18.36 9.57
CA GLN A 663 10.80 18.91 8.31
C GLN A 663 11.84 17.96 7.73
N LYS A 664 11.66 17.59 6.44
CA LYS A 664 12.59 16.78 5.66
C LYS A 664 13.09 17.58 4.47
N LYS A 665 14.38 17.45 4.17
CA LYS A 665 14.99 18.01 2.95
C LYS A 665 15.85 16.97 2.29
N THR A 666 15.48 16.60 1.06
CA THR A 666 16.25 15.71 0.20
C THR A 666 17.03 16.57 -0.77
N ASN A 667 18.33 16.34 -0.85
CA ASN A 667 19.24 16.99 -1.80
C ASN A 667 19.90 15.96 -2.71
N ASP A 668 20.46 16.43 -3.82
CA ASP A 668 21.14 15.57 -4.79
C ASP A 668 20.21 14.49 -5.36
N LEU A 669 18.94 14.87 -5.67
CA LEU A 669 17.95 13.95 -6.21
C LEU A 669 18.51 13.19 -7.42
N LEU A 670 18.32 11.88 -7.48
CA LEU A 670 18.68 11.03 -8.60
C LEU A 670 17.61 11.16 -9.70
N ILE A 671 17.85 12.03 -10.68
CA ILE A 671 16.89 12.37 -11.74
C ILE A 671 17.45 11.93 -13.09
N SER A 672 16.61 11.29 -13.91
CA SER A 672 16.89 11.07 -15.34
C SER A 672 16.51 12.32 -16.13
N ARG A 673 17.49 12.99 -16.72
CA ARG A 673 17.29 14.17 -17.55
C ARG A 673 17.25 13.80 -19.02
N SER A 674 16.18 14.17 -19.73
CA SER A 674 16.10 14.03 -21.18
C SER A 674 17.15 14.89 -21.86
N LEU A 675 17.75 14.37 -22.91
CA LEU A 675 18.76 15.04 -23.70
C LEU A 675 18.22 15.34 -25.11
N PRO A 676 18.74 16.40 -25.78
CA PRO A 676 18.46 16.62 -27.19
C PRO A 676 18.88 15.43 -28.05
N ALA A 677 18.12 15.13 -29.10
CA ALA A 677 18.40 14.01 -30.00
C ALA A 677 19.81 14.11 -30.63
N SER A 678 20.33 15.35 -30.80
CA SER A 678 21.69 15.61 -31.28
C SER A 678 22.82 15.06 -30.40
N SER A 679 22.51 14.71 -29.12
CA SER A 679 23.49 14.08 -28.23
C SER A 679 23.69 12.59 -28.53
N GLY A 680 22.79 11.97 -29.31
CA GLY A 680 22.78 10.52 -29.56
C GLY A 680 22.21 9.68 -28.38
N PHE A 681 21.80 10.33 -27.31
CA PHE A 681 21.24 9.66 -26.11
C PHE A 681 19.88 10.24 -25.73
N ALA A 682 18.96 9.37 -25.24
CA ALA A 682 17.63 9.81 -24.82
C ALA A 682 17.69 10.57 -23.49
N SER A 683 18.55 10.12 -22.56
CA SER A 683 18.64 10.73 -21.23
C SER A 683 19.99 10.45 -20.56
N VAL A 684 20.25 11.20 -19.48
CA VAL A 684 21.37 10.96 -18.55
C VAL A 684 20.90 11.02 -17.11
N MET A 685 21.39 10.11 -16.26
CA MET A 685 21.14 10.13 -14.82
C MET A 685 22.07 11.16 -14.14
N LEU A 686 21.51 12.05 -13.33
CA LEU A 686 22.22 13.12 -12.61
C LEU A 686 21.78 13.19 -11.15
N ASN A 687 22.69 13.70 -10.29
CA ASN A 687 22.34 14.19 -8.97
C ASN A 687 21.97 15.67 -9.06
N GLN A 688 20.69 15.98 -9.11
CA GLN A 688 20.25 17.34 -9.34
C GLN A 688 18.93 17.64 -8.62
N GLY A 689 18.85 18.82 -8.04
CA GLY A 689 17.61 19.27 -7.40
C GLY A 689 17.47 18.90 -5.94
N SER A 690 16.39 19.39 -5.36
CA SER A 690 16.01 19.13 -3.97
C SER A 690 14.50 19.08 -3.79
N LEU A 691 14.05 18.36 -2.76
CA LEU A 691 12.65 18.27 -2.34
C LEU A 691 12.55 18.62 -0.85
N LYS A 692 11.58 19.44 -0.47
CA LYS A 692 11.30 19.82 0.92
C LYS A 692 9.91 19.33 1.32
N ASN A 693 9.81 18.68 2.47
CA ASN A 693 8.56 18.25 3.09
C ASN A 693 8.47 18.84 4.50
N LYS A 694 7.30 19.39 4.84
CA LYS A 694 6.96 19.85 6.19
C LYS A 694 5.62 19.29 6.57
N GLY A 695 5.47 18.82 7.80
CA GLY A 695 4.21 18.26 8.23
C GLY A 695 3.98 18.34 9.72
N VAL A 696 2.71 18.13 10.06
CA VAL A 696 2.21 17.98 11.43
C VAL A 696 1.37 16.70 11.46
N GLU A 697 1.64 15.84 12.43
CA GLU A 697 0.85 14.63 12.66
C GLU A 697 0.29 14.68 14.08
N ILE A 698 -1.00 14.42 14.23
CA ILE A 698 -1.70 14.39 15.52
C ILE A 698 -2.36 13.02 15.66
N SER A 699 -2.16 12.36 16.78
CA SER A 699 -2.82 11.12 17.14
C SER A 699 -3.49 11.28 18.50
N LEU A 700 -4.75 10.89 18.61
CA LEU A 700 -5.54 10.90 19.83
C LEU A 700 -6.21 9.54 20.06
N ASN A 701 -6.22 9.10 21.30
CA ASN A 701 -6.90 7.87 21.71
C ASN A 701 -7.65 8.13 23.04
N GLY A 702 -8.89 7.67 23.12
CA GLY A 702 -9.74 7.87 24.27
C GLY A 702 -10.50 6.61 24.65
N ASP A 703 -10.53 6.30 25.97
CA ASP A 703 -11.41 5.29 26.55
C ASP A 703 -12.65 5.98 27.15
N ILE A 704 -13.75 5.95 26.41
CA ILE A 704 -15.00 6.58 26.83
C ILE A 704 -15.62 5.77 27.98
N LEU A 705 -15.67 4.44 27.82
CA LEU A 705 -16.11 3.51 28.86
C LEU A 705 -15.02 2.47 29.11
N ARG A 706 -14.66 2.27 30.39
CA ARG A 706 -13.74 1.21 30.83
C ARG A 706 -14.48 0.20 31.67
N ASN A 707 -14.92 -0.88 31.03
CA ASN A 707 -15.55 -2.04 31.69
C ASN A 707 -16.68 -1.67 32.67
N LEU A 708 -17.52 -0.71 32.34
CA LEU A 708 -18.68 -0.32 33.13
C LEU A 708 -19.78 -1.36 32.91
N ASN A 709 -20.07 -2.18 33.94
CA ASN A 709 -21.05 -3.30 33.87
C ASN A 709 -20.79 -4.27 32.69
N GLY A 710 -19.49 -4.50 32.37
CA GLY A 710 -19.07 -5.33 31.26
C GLY A 710 -18.93 -4.61 29.90
N TRP A 711 -19.31 -3.32 29.82
CA TRP A 711 -19.17 -2.49 28.62
C TRP A 711 -17.83 -1.77 28.59
N SER A 712 -17.25 -1.75 27.42
CA SER A 712 -16.05 -0.97 27.11
C SER A 712 -16.25 -0.28 25.78
N TRP A 713 -15.88 0.99 25.68
CA TRP A 713 -15.94 1.78 24.46
C TRP A 713 -14.67 2.61 24.32
N SER A 714 -13.97 2.43 23.22
CA SER A 714 -12.77 3.20 22.85
C SER A 714 -12.93 3.86 21.50
N LEU A 715 -12.34 5.03 21.37
CA LEU A 715 -12.25 5.81 20.14
C LEU A 715 -10.78 6.22 19.92
N GLY A 716 -10.27 6.03 18.72
CA GLY A 716 -8.94 6.48 18.32
C GLY A 716 -9.00 7.22 17.00
N GLY A 717 -8.13 8.21 16.80
CA GLY A 717 -8.05 8.93 15.56
C GLY A 717 -6.68 9.52 15.31
N ASN A 718 -6.38 9.78 14.05
CA ASN A 718 -5.19 10.49 13.61
C ASN A 718 -5.52 11.43 12.46
N ILE A 719 -4.73 12.49 12.34
CA ILE A 719 -4.76 13.41 11.22
C ILE A 719 -3.32 13.84 10.90
N GLY A 720 -2.99 13.87 9.61
CA GLY A 720 -1.67 14.24 9.12
C GLY A 720 -1.74 15.29 8.02
N PHE A 721 -1.05 16.38 8.20
CA PHE A 721 -0.85 17.45 7.23
C PHE A 721 0.57 17.35 6.68
N ASN A 722 0.73 17.32 5.36
CA ASN A 722 2.04 17.33 4.71
C ASN A 722 2.04 18.29 3.53
N LYS A 723 3.03 19.18 3.49
CA LYS A 723 3.27 20.06 2.34
C LYS A 723 4.63 19.75 1.74
N SER A 724 4.61 19.29 0.50
CA SER A 724 5.80 19.04 -0.32
C SER A 724 6.05 20.20 -1.26
N LYS A 725 7.31 20.63 -1.37
CA LYS A 725 7.73 21.64 -2.36
C LYS A 725 9.02 21.22 -3.04
N ILE A 726 9.01 21.33 -4.37
CA ILE A 726 10.21 21.16 -5.17
C ILE A 726 11.15 22.35 -4.87
N GLY A 727 12.40 22.06 -4.58
CA GLY A 727 13.44 23.10 -4.44
C GLY A 727 14.03 23.50 -5.80
N ASP A 728 15.27 23.96 -5.79
CA ASP A 728 15.97 24.23 -7.06
C ASP A 728 16.25 22.90 -7.78
N LEU A 729 15.86 22.84 -9.04
CA LEU A 729 16.07 21.66 -9.89
C LEU A 729 17.35 21.78 -10.74
N GLY A 730 18.01 22.96 -10.76
CA GLY A 730 19.19 23.23 -11.56
C GLY A 730 18.95 23.20 -13.08
N PHE A 731 17.69 23.21 -13.53
CA PHE A 731 17.34 23.39 -14.94
C PHE A 731 17.44 24.86 -15.35
N ALA A 732 17.74 25.11 -16.62
CA ALA A 732 17.54 26.45 -17.20
C ALA A 732 16.06 26.83 -17.15
N PRO A 733 15.73 28.10 -16.92
CA PRO A 733 14.35 28.56 -17.01
C PRO A 733 13.77 28.27 -18.41
N THR A 734 12.54 27.80 -18.45
CA THR A 734 11.81 27.40 -19.66
C THR A 734 10.35 27.83 -19.54
N ASP A 735 9.70 28.04 -20.65
CA ASP A 735 8.26 28.31 -20.69
C ASP A 735 7.50 26.98 -20.78
N PHE A 736 6.46 26.84 -19.94
CA PHE A 736 5.50 25.77 -20.01
C PHE A 736 4.11 26.38 -20.12
N GLY A 737 3.57 26.40 -21.34
CA GLY A 737 2.31 27.03 -21.60
C GLY A 737 2.26 28.50 -21.16
N THR A 738 1.30 28.83 -20.28
CA THR A 738 1.16 30.17 -19.69
C THR A 738 2.26 30.53 -18.67
N LEU A 739 2.95 29.53 -18.16
CA LEU A 739 3.99 29.73 -17.15
C LEU A 739 5.30 30.12 -17.82
N LYS A 740 5.75 31.37 -17.61
CA LYS A 740 6.93 31.93 -18.25
C LYS A 740 8.15 31.89 -17.34
N ASN A 741 9.32 31.56 -17.92
CA ASN A 741 10.63 31.67 -17.27
C ASN A 741 10.70 30.85 -15.96
N VAL A 742 10.08 29.64 -15.92
CA VAL A 742 10.08 28.75 -14.74
C VAL A 742 11.11 27.63 -14.87
N ARG A 743 11.65 27.17 -13.74
CA ARG A 743 12.55 26.02 -13.69
C ARG A 743 11.74 24.77 -13.37
N GLY A 744 11.66 23.87 -14.32
CA GLY A 744 10.84 22.68 -14.19
C GLY A 744 11.09 21.64 -15.25
N TYR A 745 10.34 20.57 -15.19
CA TYR A 745 10.28 19.51 -16.21
C TYR A 745 8.90 18.88 -16.25
N GLN A 746 8.56 18.31 -17.39
CA GLN A 746 7.33 17.54 -17.56
C GLN A 746 7.55 16.10 -17.11
N GLY A 747 6.48 15.48 -16.58
CA GLY A 747 6.47 14.08 -16.23
C GLY A 747 6.58 13.14 -17.42
N THR A 748 6.23 11.89 -17.24
CA THR A 748 6.21 10.87 -18.30
C THR A 748 4.84 10.86 -18.97
N SER A 749 4.79 10.56 -20.27
CA SER A 749 3.52 10.37 -21.00
C SER A 749 2.67 9.26 -20.34
N ILE A 750 1.39 9.52 -20.23
CA ILE A 750 0.44 8.55 -19.67
C ILE A 750 -0.07 7.54 -20.71
N GLY A 751 0.30 7.69 -21.97
CA GLY A 751 -0.18 6.83 -23.06
C GLY A 751 -1.55 7.27 -23.59
N ASP A 752 -2.17 6.39 -24.38
CA ASP A 752 -3.50 6.57 -24.98
C ASP A 752 -3.74 7.95 -25.60
N HIS A 753 -2.69 8.51 -26.18
CA HIS A 753 -2.68 9.80 -26.86
C HIS A 753 -2.81 11.03 -25.96
N PHE A 754 -3.06 10.92 -24.65
CA PHE A 754 -3.13 12.08 -23.76
C PHE A 754 -1.80 12.83 -23.60
N GLY A 755 -0.68 12.18 -23.88
CA GLY A 755 0.63 12.79 -23.71
C GLY A 755 1.03 12.93 -22.23
N ILE A 756 1.65 14.06 -21.89
CA ILE A 756 2.16 14.34 -20.55
C ILE A 756 1.14 15.16 -19.77
N ALA A 757 0.73 14.65 -18.61
CA ALA A 757 -0.31 15.27 -17.78
C ALA A 757 0.25 15.98 -16.53
N ASN A 758 1.48 15.69 -16.11
CA ASN A 758 2.05 16.20 -14.88
C ASN A 758 3.24 17.15 -15.13
N LEU A 759 3.32 18.21 -14.33
CA LEU A 759 4.37 19.22 -14.37
C LEU A 759 5.05 19.33 -13.00
N PHE A 760 6.37 19.46 -13.00
CA PHE A 760 7.22 19.57 -11.82
C PHE A 760 7.99 20.89 -11.88
N ILE A 761 7.66 21.87 -11.03
CA ILE A 761 8.19 23.22 -11.04
C ILE A 761 8.84 23.56 -9.71
N ALA A 762 9.99 24.22 -9.74
CA ALA A 762 10.65 24.72 -8.53
C ALA A 762 9.75 25.73 -7.78
N GLY A 763 9.61 25.51 -6.48
CA GLY A 763 8.75 26.32 -5.61
C GLY A 763 7.32 25.78 -5.45
N GLU A 764 6.88 24.83 -6.28
CA GLU A 764 5.54 24.27 -6.28
C GLU A 764 5.48 22.84 -5.72
N ALA A 765 4.26 22.32 -5.55
CA ALA A 765 4.03 20.94 -5.18
C ALA A 765 4.42 19.98 -6.35
N PRO A 766 4.89 18.75 -6.07
CA PRO A 766 5.24 17.81 -7.12
C PRO A 766 4.01 17.28 -7.86
N GLY A 767 4.13 17.16 -9.19
CA GLY A 767 3.17 16.45 -10.03
C GLY A 767 1.87 17.19 -10.33
N LEU A 768 1.88 18.52 -10.37
CA LEU A 768 0.72 19.33 -10.72
C LEU A 768 0.14 18.92 -12.08
N PHE A 769 -1.18 18.85 -12.20
CA PHE A 769 -1.84 18.58 -13.47
C PHE A 769 -1.70 19.77 -14.42
N PHE A 770 -1.41 19.47 -15.68
CA PHE A 770 -1.09 20.45 -16.70
C PHE A 770 -1.83 20.16 -18.00
N GLY A 771 -2.54 21.15 -18.54
CA GLY A 771 -3.38 20.98 -19.73
C GLY A 771 -4.21 22.22 -20.05
N TYR A 772 -5.31 22.03 -20.75
CA TYR A 772 -6.16 23.10 -21.26
C TYR A 772 -7.36 23.39 -20.33
N LYS A 773 -7.64 24.67 -20.12
CA LYS A 773 -8.88 25.12 -19.50
C LYS A 773 -10.03 25.08 -20.49
N THR A 774 -11.25 24.83 -19.97
CA THR A 774 -12.46 24.78 -20.76
C THR A 774 -13.55 25.68 -20.16
N GLN A 775 -14.48 26.18 -21.01
CA GLN A 775 -15.66 26.94 -20.62
C GLN A 775 -16.96 26.28 -21.12
N GLY A 776 -17.07 24.97 -20.88
CA GLY A 776 -18.25 24.19 -21.26
C GLY A 776 -18.19 23.70 -22.71
N ILE A 777 -19.30 23.86 -23.40
CA ILE A 777 -19.54 23.40 -24.79
C ILE A 777 -19.77 24.60 -25.67
N ILE A 778 -19.21 24.62 -26.89
CA ILE A 778 -19.41 25.67 -27.88
C ILE A 778 -20.90 25.72 -28.26
N GLN A 779 -21.55 26.85 -28.05
CA GLN A 779 -22.92 27.11 -28.47
C GLN A 779 -22.93 27.78 -29.86
N PRO A 780 -24.06 27.73 -30.63
CA PRO A 780 -24.13 28.40 -31.91
C PRO A 780 -23.84 29.90 -31.84
N GLU A 781 -24.27 30.57 -30.78
CA GLU A 781 -24.02 31.99 -30.52
C GLU A 781 -22.56 32.34 -30.16
N ASP A 782 -21.76 31.34 -29.77
CA ASP A 782 -20.33 31.52 -29.54
C ASP A 782 -19.53 31.62 -30.84
N ILE A 783 -20.13 31.25 -31.97
CA ILE A 783 -19.45 31.27 -33.27
C ILE A 783 -19.76 32.60 -34.01
N VAL A 784 -18.74 33.44 -34.11
CA VAL A 784 -18.82 34.75 -34.78
C VAL A 784 -17.73 34.81 -35.88
N ASP A 785 -18.17 34.97 -37.12
CA ASP A 785 -17.27 35.02 -38.30
C ASP A 785 -16.27 33.83 -38.36
N GLY A 786 -16.75 32.63 -38.00
CA GLY A 786 -15.94 31.40 -37.99
C GLY A 786 -14.92 31.28 -36.83
N LYS A 787 -14.99 32.20 -35.88
CA LYS A 787 -14.19 32.21 -34.66
C LYS A 787 -15.02 31.84 -33.44
N VAL A 788 -14.42 31.26 -32.45
CA VAL A 788 -15.07 30.87 -31.20
C VAL A 788 -14.86 31.93 -30.15
N ALA A 789 -15.96 32.46 -29.58
CA ALA A 789 -15.96 33.41 -28.48
C ALA A 789 -15.74 32.68 -27.16
N TYR A 790 -14.93 33.26 -26.28
CA TYR A 790 -14.71 32.80 -24.90
C TYR A 790 -14.59 34.03 -23.98
N THR A 791 -14.74 33.76 -22.66
CA THR A 791 -14.55 34.81 -21.65
C THR A 791 -13.09 34.74 -21.17
N ALA A 792 -12.36 35.84 -21.38
CA ALA A 792 -10.98 35.97 -20.89
C ALA A 792 -10.91 36.18 -19.37
N ALA A 793 -9.71 36.17 -18.80
CA ALA A 793 -9.51 36.28 -17.35
C ALA A 793 -9.98 37.64 -16.78
N ASP A 794 -9.98 38.70 -17.60
CA ASP A 794 -10.44 40.04 -17.24
C ASP A 794 -12.00 40.21 -17.38
N GLY A 795 -12.71 39.15 -17.78
CA GLY A 795 -14.14 39.15 -18.00
C GLY A 795 -14.57 39.65 -19.39
N SER A 796 -13.63 40.04 -20.27
CA SER A 796 -13.92 40.47 -21.64
C SER A 796 -14.17 39.26 -22.56
N THR A 797 -14.97 39.49 -23.62
CA THR A 797 -15.15 38.49 -24.68
C THR A 797 -13.97 38.59 -25.67
N LYS A 798 -13.29 37.48 -25.89
CA LYS A 798 -12.22 37.30 -26.87
C LYS A 798 -12.60 36.18 -27.85
N TYR A 799 -11.79 36.05 -28.91
CA TYR A 799 -12.08 35.12 -30.02
C TYR A 799 -10.80 34.38 -30.44
N TYR A 800 -10.88 33.07 -30.69
CA TYR A 800 -9.85 32.33 -31.35
C TYR A 800 -10.34 31.70 -32.67
N SER A 801 -9.44 31.59 -33.64
CA SER A 801 -9.72 31.10 -34.99
C SER A 801 -9.12 29.74 -35.31
N SER A 802 -8.31 29.20 -34.40
CA SER A 802 -7.69 27.88 -34.54
C SER A 802 -7.45 27.26 -33.18
N SER A 803 -7.58 25.94 -33.10
CA SER A 803 -7.33 25.21 -31.85
C SER A 803 -6.80 23.80 -32.11
N VAL A 804 -5.76 23.41 -31.38
CA VAL A 804 -5.29 22.01 -31.31
C VAL A 804 -6.06 21.22 -30.24
N ALA A 805 -6.73 21.93 -29.32
CA ALA A 805 -7.45 21.32 -28.21
C ALA A 805 -8.92 20.98 -28.52
N ASN A 806 -9.50 21.55 -29.55
CA ASN A 806 -10.92 21.30 -29.92
C ASN A 806 -11.20 21.66 -31.39
N ASP A 807 -12.28 21.12 -31.94
CA ASP A 807 -12.86 21.62 -33.18
C ASP A 807 -13.74 22.84 -32.90
N LEU A 808 -13.86 23.77 -33.88
CA LEU A 808 -14.51 25.06 -33.68
C LEU A 808 -16.05 25.07 -33.88
N GLY A 809 -16.64 23.93 -34.20
CA GLY A 809 -18.10 23.81 -34.41
C GLY A 809 -18.89 23.75 -33.11
N ALA A 810 -20.14 24.17 -33.14
CA ALA A 810 -21.09 24.01 -32.05
C ALA A 810 -21.18 22.55 -31.57
N GLY A 811 -21.43 22.35 -30.31
CA GLY A 811 -21.47 21.03 -29.71
C GLY A 811 -20.08 20.43 -29.35
N ASN A 812 -18.98 21.06 -29.71
CA ASN A 812 -17.63 20.62 -29.27
C ASN A 812 -17.25 21.26 -27.93
N ILE A 813 -16.24 20.66 -27.22
CA ILE A 813 -15.70 21.23 -25.97
C ILE A 813 -15.12 22.61 -26.28
N LYS A 814 -15.47 23.66 -25.49
CA LYS A 814 -14.96 25.03 -25.66
C LYS A 814 -13.68 25.21 -24.87
N ALA A 815 -12.52 25.19 -25.52
CA ALA A 815 -11.24 25.51 -24.90
C ALA A 815 -11.08 27.04 -24.72
N VAL A 816 -10.11 27.45 -23.88
CA VAL A 816 -9.80 28.85 -23.59
C VAL A 816 -8.43 29.18 -24.15
N ASP A 817 -8.34 30.24 -24.94
CA ASP A 817 -7.08 30.87 -25.35
C ASP A 817 -6.55 31.67 -24.15
N MET A 818 -5.60 31.12 -23.43
CA MET A 818 -5.11 31.66 -22.14
C MET A 818 -4.11 32.79 -22.31
N ASN A 819 -3.43 32.84 -23.48
CA ASN A 819 -2.43 33.86 -23.79
C ASN A 819 -3.00 34.98 -24.67
N GLU A 820 -4.25 34.85 -25.12
CA GLU A 820 -5.03 35.82 -25.92
C GLU A 820 -4.39 36.14 -27.29
N ASP A 821 -3.70 35.19 -27.91
CA ASP A 821 -3.07 35.40 -29.22
C ASP A 821 -3.99 35.02 -30.42
N GLY A 822 -5.20 34.55 -30.16
CA GLY A 822 -6.21 34.17 -31.17
C GLY A 822 -6.09 32.73 -31.66
N VAL A 823 -5.24 31.93 -31.01
CA VAL A 823 -5.00 30.51 -31.36
C VAL A 823 -4.89 29.70 -30.06
N VAL A 824 -5.60 28.61 -29.92
CA VAL A 824 -5.41 27.67 -28.78
C VAL A 824 -4.36 26.63 -29.14
N ASP A 825 -3.16 26.77 -28.57
CA ASP A 825 -2.01 25.87 -28.82
C ASP A 825 -1.32 25.42 -27.50
N GLU A 826 -0.11 24.88 -27.61
CA GLU A 826 0.66 24.43 -26.44
C GLU A 826 0.98 25.56 -25.43
N LYS A 827 0.90 26.83 -25.86
CA LYS A 827 1.18 27.99 -25.00
C LYS A 827 0.00 28.33 -24.09
N ASP A 828 -1.19 27.74 -24.31
CA ASP A 828 -2.39 27.95 -23.51
C ASP A 828 -2.52 26.95 -22.38
N LYS A 829 -1.67 25.91 -22.37
CA LYS A 829 -1.66 24.98 -21.25
C LYS A 829 -1.28 25.69 -19.95
N THR A 830 -1.95 25.33 -18.88
CA THR A 830 -1.74 25.89 -17.56
C THR A 830 -1.86 24.82 -16.47
N ILE A 831 -1.57 25.19 -15.22
CA ILE A 831 -1.82 24.31 -14.07
C ILE A 831 -3.33 24.20 -13.87
N LEU A 832 -3.84 22.97 -13.87
CA LEU A 832 -5.25 22.66 -13.75
C LEU A 832 -5.64 22.13 -12.38
N GLY A 833 -4.69 21.50 -11.67
CA GLY A 833 -4.97 20.88 -10.38
C GLY A 833 -3.75 20.31 -9.66
N ASN A 834 -3.99 19.78 -8.47
CA ASN A 834 -2.96 19.26 -7.56
C ASN A 834 -3.35 17.87 -7.04
N PRO A 835 -2.56 16.82 -7.30
CA PRO A 835 -2.84 15.47 -6.79
C PRO A 835 -2.50 15.28 -5.30
N ASN A 836 -1.80 16.25 -4.68
CA ASN A 836 -1.38 16.12 -3.29
C ASN A 836 -2.50 16.57 -2.33
N PRO A 837 -2.81 15.76 -1.29
CA PRO A 837 -3.85 16.11 -0.34
C PRO A 837 -3.45 17.26 0.59
N ASP A 838 -4.42 18.02 1.09
CA ASP A 838 -4.24 18.96 2.18
C ASP A 838 -3.99 18.23 3.50
N PHE A 839 -4.76 17.17 3.76
CA PHE A 839 -4.56 16.27 4.90
C PHE A 839 -5.13 14.87 4.66
N THR A 840 -4.58 13.93 5.41
CA THR A 840 -5.10 12.55 5.52
C THR A 840 -5.57 12.32 6.94
N TYR A 841 -6.62 11.53 7.12
CA TYR A 841 -7.18 11.25 8.44
C TYR A 841 -7.71 9.82 8.56
N GLY A 842 -7.73 9.35 9.79
CA GLY A 842 -8.33 8.06 10.11
C GLY A 842 -8.91 8.08 11.51
N PHE A 843 -9.97 7.31 11.73
CA PHE A 843 -10.50 7.07 13.05
C PHE A 843 -11.07 5.65 13.16
N GLN A 844 -11.10 5.16 14.39
CA GLN A 844 -11.59 3.83 14.69
C GLN A 844 -12.36 3.85 16.00
N THR A 845 -13.39 3.03 16.08
CA THR A 845 -14.16 2.85 17.30
C THR A 845 -14.33 1.37 17.60
N ARG A 846 -14.37 1.02 18.88
CA ARG A 846 -14.67 -0.33 19.32
C ARG A 846 -15.56 -0.29 20.54
N ILE A 847 -16.67 -1.03 20.46
CA ILE A 847 -17.59 -1.27 21.56
C ILE A 847 -17.51 -2.76 21.89
N ALA A 848 -17.31 -3.09 23.15
CA ALA A 848 -17.28 -4.48 23.62
C ALA A 848 -18.20 -4.66 24.83
N TRP A 849 -18.91 -5.77 24.84
CA TRP A 849 -19.71 -6.23 25.96
C TRP A 849 -19.38 -7.69 26.25
N LYS A 850 -18.72 -7.93 27.38
CA LYS A 850 -18.21 -9.27 27.75
C LYS A 850 -17.36 -9.87 26.62
N ASP A 851 -17.79 -10.99 26.05
CA ASP A 851 -17.08 -11.76 25.00
C ASP A 851 -17.47 -11.35 23.58
N LEU A 852 -18.41 -10.40 23.43
CA LEU A 852 -18.87 -9.84 22.16
C LEU A 852 -18.22 -8.47 21.93
N SER A 853 -17.74 -8.18 20.70
CA SER A 853 -17.29 -6.84 20.36
C SER A 853 -17.59 -6.49 18.92
N VAL A 854 -17.89 -5.20 18.70
CA VAL A 854 -18.01 -4.58 17.37
C VAL A 854 -16.93 -3.53 17.24
N SER A 855 -16.24 -3.53 16.12
CA SER A 855 -15.27 -2.49 15.75
C SER A 855 -15.59 -1.95 14.38
N ALA A 856 -15.30 -0.66 14.17
CA ALA A 856 -15.37 -0.02 12.86
C ALA A 856 -14.17 0.90 12.67
N SER A 857 -13.64 0.92 11.46
CA SER A 857 -12.47 1.70 11.07
C SER A 857 -12.77 2.54 9.84
N PHE A 858 -12.29 3.76 9.87
CA PHE A 858 -12.50 4.75 8.83
C PHE A 858 -11.18 5.39 8.44
N ASN A 859 -11.01 5.66 7.16
CA ASN A 859 -9.89 6.42 6.63
C ASN A 859 -10.37 7.38 5.53
N GLY A 860 -9.67 8.46 5.36
CA GLY A 860 -10.00 9.45 4.36
C GLY A 860 -8.85 10.34 3.97
N VAL A 861 -9.06 11.00 2.86
CA VAL A 861 -8.16 12.01 2.28
C VAL A 861 -8.99 13.22 1.93
N HIS A 862 -8.43 14.41 2.06
CA HIS A 862 -9.11 15.65 1.70
C HIS A 862 -8.21 16.58 0.91
N GLY A 863 -8.78 17.22 -0.11
CA GLY A 863 -8.16 18.30 -0.87
C GLY A 863 -7.25 17.82 -2.02
N ASN A 864 -7.10 16.52 -2.25
CA ASN A 864 -6.43 16.02 -3.45
C ASN A 864 -7.37 16.04 -4.65
N GLN A 865 -6.78 16.16 -5.84
CA GLN A 865 -7.51 16.03 -7.10
C GLN A 865 -7.02 14.81 -7.89
N ILE A 866 -7.89 14.26 -8.73
CA ILE A 866 -7.63 13.08 -9.56
C ILE A 866 -7.90 13.44 -11.01
N LEU A 867 -6.96 13.13 -11.91
CA LEU A 867 -7.18 13.15 -13.34
C LEU A 867 -7.86 11.82 -13.74
N ASN A 868 -9.17 11.89 -13.99
CA ASN A 868 -9.98 10.76 -14.42
C ASN A 868 -9.99 10.66 -15.95
N THR A 869 -9.06 9.93 -16.53
CA THR A 869 -8.98 9.76 -17.99
C THR A 869 -10.08 8.86 -18.54
N ASN A 870 -10.77 8.08 -17.68
CA ASN A 870 -11.85 7.20 -18.10
C ASN A 870 -13.08 7.96 -18.59
N ILE A 871 -13.27 9.22 -18.14
CA ILE A 871 -14.36 10.10 -18.59
C ILE A 871 -14.41 10.18 -20.11
N ARG A 872 -13.25 10.14 -20.77
CA ARG A 872 -13.17 10.18 -22.22
C ARG A 872 -13.95 9.04 -22.89
N TYR A 873 -13.94 7.83 -22.35
CA TYR A 873 -14.59 6.67 -22.97
C TYR A 873 -16.12 6.73 -22.91
N TYR A 874 -16.67 7.47 -21.97
CA TYR A 874 -18.11 7.69 -21.82
C TYR A 874 -18.53 9.16 -21.97
N THR A 875 -17.66 10.02 -22.54
CA THR A 875 -18.03 11.35 -23.02
C THR A 875 -18.61 11.24 -24.43
N PRO A 876 -19.79 11.83 -24.73
CA PRO A 876 -20.35 11.86 -26.07
C PRO A 876 -19.34 12.37 -27.08
N SER A 877 -19.12 11.61 -28.14
CA SER A 877 -18.20 11.96 -29.21
C SER A 877 -18.36 10.98 -30.38
N ARG A 878 -17.80 11.35 -31.53
CA ARG A 878 -17.76 10.45 -32.71
C ARG A 878 -17.04 9.13 -32.39
N GLN A 879 -16.01 9.15 -31.53
CA GLN A 879 -15.17 7.97 -31.19
C GLN A 879 -15.72 7.15 -30.01
N ALA A 880 -16.59 7.71 -29.14
CA ALA A 880 -17.08 6.97 -27.99
C ALA A 880 -17.97 5.80 -28.39
N GLY A 881 -17.66 4.61 -27.90
CA GLY A 881 -18.39 3.38 -28.20
C GLY A 881 -19.65 3.22 -27.35
N ASN A 882 -19.66 3.70 -26.11
CA ASN A 882 -20.77 3.66 -25.17
C ASN A 882 -20.75 4.90 -24.26
N LEU A 883 -21.82 5.13 -23.51
CA LEU A 883 -21.95 6.26 -22.58
C LEU A 883 -22.52 5.87 -21.24
N THR A 884 -22.35 6.74 -20.24
CA THR A 884 -23.18 6.73 -19.04
C THR A 884 -24.58 7.33 -19.35
N GLN A 885 -25.59 6.89 -18.60
CA GLN A 885 -26.94 7.47 -18.70
C GLN A 885 -26.96 8.96 -18.35
N GLU A 886 -26.07 9.42 -17.48
CA GLU A 886 -25.93 10.84 -17.13
C GLU A 886 -25.45 11.65 -18.34
N ALA A 887 -24.39 11.19 -19.00
CA ALA A 887 -23.85 11.85 -20.19
C ALA A 887 -24.91 11.92 -21.32
N PHE A 888 -25.64 10.82 -21.52
CA PHE A 888 -26.71 10.77 -22.55
C PHE A 888 -27.85 11.75 -22.27
N ARG A 889 -28.29 11.90 -21.02
CA ARG A 889 -29.38 12.86 -20.67
C ARG A 889 -28.95 14.31 -20.84
N ASN A 890 -27.67 14.59 -20.73
CA ASN A 890 -27.11 15.95 -20.76
C ASN A 890 -26.22 16.18 -21.99
N ILE A 891 -26.42 15.36 -23.05
CA ILE A 891 -25.73 15.54 -24.33
C ILE A 891 -26.19 16.84 -25.01
N TRP A 892 -25.25 17.53 -25.65
CA TRP A 892 -25.60 18.69 -26.48
C TRP A 892 -26.30 18.25 -27.76
N THR A 893 -27.45 18.87 -28.08
CA THR A 893 -28.16 18.78 -29.35
C THR A 893 -28.66 20.17 -29.73
N GLU A 894 -29.19 20.33 -30.96
CA GLU A 894 -29.78 21.60 -31.39
C GLU A 894 -31.03 22.00 -30.58
N GLU A 895 -31.73 21.02 -29.96
CA GLU A 895 -32.86 21.26 -29.08
C GLU A 895 -32.48 21.37 -27.61
N ASN A 896 -31.30 20.83 -27.22
CA ASN A 896 -30.76 20.83 -25.86
C ASN A 896 -29.34 21.40 -25.85
N HIS A 897 -29.21 22.70 -25.71
CA HIS A 897 -27.95 23.44 -25.64
C HIS A 897 -27.20 23.17 -24.33
N SER A 898 -27.01 21.91 -24.03
CA SER A 898 -26.27 21.50 -22.82
C SER A 898 -24.86 22.10 -22.79
N ASN A 899 -24.43 22.58 -21.61
CA ASN A 899 -23.04 23.03 -21.38
C ASN A 899 -22.20 21.98 -20.65
N LEU A 900 -22.79 20.78 -20.40
CA LEU A 900 -22.11 19.74 -19.62
C LEU A 900 -21.37 18.72 -20.50
N TYR A 901 -22.01 18.21 -21.54
CA TYR A 901 -21.45 17.17 -22.39
C TYR A 901 -21.53 17.57 -23.87
N PRO A 902 -20.50 17.24 -24.67
CA PRO A 902 -20.45 17.57 -26.09
C PRO A 902 -21.52 16.80 -26.90
N SER A 903 -21.64 17.10 -28.18
CA SER A 903 -22.54 16.40 -29.10
C SER A 903 -22.07 14.97 -29.41
N ALA A 904 -22.97 14.13 -29.89
CA ALA A 904 -22.64 12.79 -30.36
C ALA A 904 -21.65 12.77 -31.53
N THR A 905 -21.60 13.83 -32.31
CA THR A 905 -20.74 14.00 -33.49
C THR A 905 -19.46 14.80 -33.19
N ALA A 906 -19.29 15.29 -31.95
CA ALA A 906 -18.10 16.03 -31.54
C ALA A 906 -16.82 15.23 -31.76
N ASN A 907 -15.78 15.91 -32.17
CA ASN A 907 -14.42 15.33 -32.27
C ASN A 907 -13.61 15.70 -31.03
N VAL A 908 -13.80 14.94 -29.94
CA VAL A 908 -13.11 15.17 -28.69
C VAL A 908 -11.63 14.83 -28.84
N LYS A 909 -10.77 15.82 -28.66
CA LYS A 909 -9.31 15.67 -28.79
C LYS A 909 -8.73 14.90 -27.60
N ASN A 910 -7.64 14.17 -27.85
CA ASN A 910 -6.91 13.40 -26.85
C ASN A 910 -5.92 14.30 -26.12
N VAL A 911 -6.42 15.21 -25.30
CA VAL A 911 -5.63 16.15 -24.49
C VAL A 911 -6.16 16.20 -23.06
N VAL A 912 -5.36 16.69 -22.15
CA VAL A 912 -5.76 16.86 -20.75
C VAL A 912 -6.61 18.13 -20.64
N TYR A 913 -7.88 17.97 -20.29
CA TYR A 913 -8.79 19.08 -19.97
C TYR A 913 -9.00 19.19 -18.45
N ASP A 914 -9.27 20.42 -17.98
CA ASP A 914 -9.63 20.66 -16.58
C ASP A 914 -10.90 19.91 -16.15
N ARG A 915 -11.86 19.70 -17.03
CA ARG A 915 -13.09 18.92 -16.79
C ARG A 915 -12.89 17.43 -16.51
N TYR A 916 -11.67 16.90 -16.72
CA TYR A 916 -11.27 15.53 -16.35
C TYR A 916 -10.63 15.47 -14.97
N ILE A 917 -10.44 16.61 -14.32
CA ILE A 917 -9.84 16.71 -12.99
C ILE A 917 -10.94 16.89 -11.96
N GLU A 918 -11.09 15.89 -11.11
CA GLU A 918 -12.17 15.80 -10.14
C GLU A 918 -11.62 15.88 -8.70
N ASP A 919 -12.52 16.24 -7.77
CA ASP A 919 -12.22 16.14 -6.34
C ASP A 919 -12.00 14.69 -5.93
N GLY A 920 -10.81 14.38 -5.44
CA GLY A 920 -10.43 13.05 -4.94
C GLY A 920 -10.68 12.86 -3.45
N SER A 921 -11.33 13.81 -2.78
CA SER A 921 -11.64 13.72 -1.34
C SER A 921 -12.60 12.58 -1.06
N TYR A 922 -12.35 11.84 0.02
CA TYR A 922 -13.25 10.75 0.42
C TYR A 922 -13.18 10.45 1.92
N LEU A 923 -14.24 9.81 2.42
CA LEU A 923 -14.30 9.08 3.67
C LEU A 923 -14.71 7.63 3.39
N ARG A 924 -13.87 6.68 3.74
CA ARG A 924 -14.12 5.25 3.60
C ARG A 924 -14.37 4.60 4.96
N CYS A 925 -15.41 3.80 5.09
CA CYS A 925 -15.54 2.80 6.13
C CYS A 925 -14.82 1.52 5.65
N SER A 926 -13.58 1.35 6.08
CA SER A 926 -12.69 0.29 5.59
C SER A 926 -13.04 -1.08 6.17
N ASP A 927 -13.58 -1.12 7.39
CA ASP A 927 -13.92 -2.37 8.08
C ASP A 927 -14.99 -2.16 9.14
N ILE A 928 -15.94 -3.10 9.21
CA ILE A 928 -16.88 -3.26 10.34
C ILE A 928 -16.81 -4.74 10.74
N THR A 929 -16.33 -5.03 11.94
CA THR A 929 -16.13 -6.41 12.40
C THR A 929 -16.89 -6.69 13.69
N LEU A 930 -17.66 -7.77 13.69
CA LEU A 930 -18.29 -8.38 14.84
C LEU A 930 -17.47 -9.60 15.28
N ASN A 931 -16.97 -9.62 16.51
CA ASN A 931 -16.21 -10.74 17.08
C ASN A 931 -16.96 -11.33 18.28
N TYR A 932 -16.99 -12.65 18.35
CA TYR A 932 -17.51 -13.39 19.49
C TYR A 932 -16.55 -14.52 19.89
N THR A 933 -16.16 -14.53 21.15
CA THR A 933 -15.35 -15.61 21.74
C THR A 933 -16.26 -16.52 22.56
N LEU A 934 -16.27 -17.82 22.29
CA LEU A 934 -17.10 -18.76 23.00
C LEU A 934 -16.74 -18.82 24.50
N PRO A 935 -17.73 -19.00 25.42
CA PRO A 935 -17.47 -19.05 26.83
C PRO A 935 -16.53 -20.19 27.22
N LYS A 936 -15.58 -19.91 28.11
CA LYS A 936 -14.59 -20.91 28.57
C LYS A 936 -15.21 -22.19 29.11
N SER A 937 -16.41 -22.09 29.74
CA SER A 937 -17.16 -23.25 30.27
C SER A 937 -17.58 -24.25 29.18
N TRP A 938 -17.88 -23.77 27.97
CA TRP A 938 -18.23 -24.66 26.85
C TRP A 938 -16.99 -25.32 26.29
N MET A 939 -15.88 -24.54 26.17
CA MET A 939 -14.62 -24.99 25.59
C MET A 939 -13.96 -26.11 26.42
N LYS A 940 -13.97 -25.98 27.74
CA LYS A 940 -13.48 -27.08 28.63
C LYS A 940 -14.22 -28.41 28.40
N LYS A 941 -15.53 -28.38 28.07
CA LYS A 941 -16.32 -29.60 27.82
C LYS A 941 -15.95 -30.32 26.55
N ILE A 942 -15.45 -29.59 25.54
CA ILE A 942 -15.11 -30.09 24.19
C ILE A 942 -13.59 -30.20 23.96
N GLY A 943 -12.75 -29.93 24.99
CA GLY A 943 -11.29 -30.12 24.92
C GLY A 943 -10.53 -29.02 24.20
N PHE A 944 -11.13 -27.87 23.93
CA PHE A 944 -10.49 -26.74 23.25
C PHE A 944 -10.05 -25.66 24.25
N GLN A 945 -8.95 -24.97 23.95
CA GLN A 945 -8.48 -23.83 24.74
C GLN A 945 -9.24 -22.54 24.39
N ASN A 946 -9.50 -22.31 23.10
CA ASN A 946 -10.20 -21.12 22.61
C ASN A 946 -10.89 -21.40 21.27
N ILE A 947 -12.12 -20.91 21.12
CA ILE A 947 -12.84 -20.85 19.86
C ILE A 947 -13.38 -19.43 19.72
N GLY A 948 -12.98 -18.76 18.66
CA GLY A 948 -13.46 -17.43 18.27
C GLY A 948 -14.08 -17.48 16.88
N VAL A 949 -15.22 -16.81 16.72
CA VAL A 949 -15.86 -16.58 15.43
C VAL A 949 -15.95 -15.09 15.17
N PHE A 950 -15.83 -14.70 13.91
CA PHE A 950 -16.04 -13.31 13.51
C PHE A 950 -16.75 -13.20 12.17
N ALA A 951 -17.44 -12.10 11.99
CA ALA A 951 -17.99 -11.66 10.72
C ALA A 951 -17.54 -10.21 10.47
N SER A 952 -17.05 -9.93 9.27
CA SER A 952 -16.56 -8.61 8.91
C SER A 952 -17.08 -8.19 7.53
N VAL A 953 -17.37 -6.90 7.39
CA VAL A 953 -17.62 -6.26 6.09
C VAL A 953 -16.47 -5.31 5.81
N LYS A 954 -15.65 -5.64 4.81
CA LYS A 954 -14.53 -4.80 4.34
C LYS A 954 -14.99 -3.88 3.23
N ASN A 955 -14.46 -2.64 3.20
CA ASN A 955 -14.89 -1.59 2.30
C ASN A 955 -16.41 -1.40 2.32
N ALA A 956 -17.00 -1.25 3.53
CA ALA A 956 -18.44 -1.23 3.74
C ALA A 956 -19.12 -0.12 2.92
N PHE A 957 -18.55 1.09 2.92
CA PHE A 957 -18.99 2.20 2.07
C PHE A 957 -17.88 3.25 1.88
N VAL A 958 -18.04 4.07 0.86
CA VAL A 958 -17.23 5.25 0.57
C VAL A 958 -18.17 6.43 0.31
N ILE A 959 -17.84 7.57 0.91
CA ILE A 959 -18.50 8.87 0.67
C ILE A 959 -17.49 9.71 -0.08
N THR A 960 -17.83 10.12 -1.32
CA THR A 960 -16.97 10.89 -2.22
C THR A 960 -17.79 11.56 -3.30
N ASN A 961 -17.27 12.65 -3.87
CA ASN A 961 -17.78 13.31 -5.07
C ASN A 961 -17.11 12.80 -6.35
N TYR A 962 -16.12 11.92 -6.24
CA TYR A 962 -15.40 11.35 -7.36
C TYR A 962 -16.32 10.45 -8.20
N SER A 963 -16.37 10.68 -9.52
CA SER A 963 -17.28 9.96 -10.43
C SER A 963 -16.79 8.58 -10.87
N GLY A 964 -15.48 8.31 -10.75
CA GLY A 964 -14.86 7.02 -11.10
C GLY A 964 -15.18 5.91 -10.10
N TYR A 965 -14.64 4.71 -10.35
CA TYR A 965 -14.90 3.53 -9.51
C TYR A 965 -14.47 3.69 -8.06
N ASP A 966 -13.32 4.33 -7.80
CA ASP A 966 -12.76 4.48 -6.45
C ASP A 966 -11.81 5.68 -6.37
N PRO A 967 -11.98 6.62 -5.41
CA PRO A 967 -11.11 7.80 -5.28
C PRO A 967 -9.69 7.47 -4.77
N GLU A 968 -9.42 6.26 -4.31
CA GLU A 968 -8.09 5.82 -3.84
C GLU A 968 -7.23 5.23 -4.97
N ILE A 969 -7.74 5.26 -6.21
CA ILE A 969 -7.04 4.72 -7.38
C ILE A 969 -5.90 5.65 -7.80
N ASN A 970 -4.75 5.03 -8.08
CA ASN A 970 -3.64 5.62 -8.80
C ASN A 970 -3.07 4.57 -9.76
N SER A 971 -3.40 4.66 -11.04
CA SER A 971 -2.99 3.70 -12.06
C SER A 971 -1.48 3.62 -12.26
N PHE A 972 -0.74 4.65 -11.82
CA PHE A 972 0.71 4.76 -11.91
C PHE A 972 1.37 4.82 -10.53
N ALA A 973 0.87 4.09 -9.55
CA ALA A 973 1.28 4.15 -8.13
C ALA A 973 2.79 3.99 -7.88
N PHE A 974 3.51 3.29 -8.78
CA PHE A 974 4.95 3.07 -8.68
C PHE A 974 5.80 4.04 -9.52
N ASP A 975 5.15 5.03 -10.16
CA ASP A 975 5.83 6.04 -10.97
C ASP A 975 5.57 7.44 -10.40
N GLY A 976 6.56 7.98 -9.71
CA GLY A 976 6.48 9.31 -9.11
C GLY A 976 6.36 10.47 -10.13
N LEU A 977 6.50 10.20 -11.43
CA LEU A 977 6.35 11.19 -12.49
C LEU A 977 4.91 11.28 -13.06
N ARG A 978 4.01 10.41 -12.59
CA ARG A 978 2.60 10.34 -13.02
C ARG A 978 1.64 10.17 -11.83
N PRO A 979 1.70 11.03 -10.79
CA PRO A 979 0.83 10.90 -9.63
C PRO A 979 -0.62 11.32 -9.91
N GLY A 980 -1.58 10.73 -9.19
CA GLY A 980 -2.98 11.16 -9.14
C GLY A 980 -3.80 10.87 -10.39
N ILE A 981 -3.45 9.85 -11.17
CA ILE A 981 -4.13 9.52 -12.44
C ILE A 981 -4.91 8.22 -12.30
N ASP A 982 -6.21 8.26 -12.64
CA ASP A 982 -7.06 7.10 -12.86
C ASP A 982 -7.17 6.83 -14.37
N MET A 983 -6.66 5.67 -14.79
CA MET A 983 -6.67 5.24 -16.19
C MET A 983 -6.94 3.73 -16.26
N ASN A 984 -8.12 3.37 -16.75
CA ASN A 984 -8.53 1.97 -16.96
C ASN A 984 -8.38 1.09 -15.70
N ALA A 985 -8.72 1.62 -14.54
CA ALA A 985 -8.67 0.87 -13.30
C ALA A 985 -9.90 -0.03 -13.15
N PHE A 986 -9.72 -1.14 -12.41
CA PHE A 986 -10.83 -2.02 -12.05
C PHE A 986 -11.61 -1.44 -10.86
N PRO A 987 -12.92 -1.75 -10.74
CA PRO A 987 -13.69 -1.33 -9.57
C PRO A 987 -13.15 -1.95 -8.29
N SER A 988 -13.27 -1.22 -7.19
CA SER A 988 -12.97 -1.77 -5.86
C SER A 988 -14.04 -2.78 -5.45
N GLN A 989 -13.69 -3.65 -4.52
CA GLN A 989 -14.60 -4.69 -4.02
C GLN A 989 -15.10 -4.39 -2.62
N ARG A 990 -16.35 -4.81 -2.32
CA ARG A 990 -16.86 -5.00 -0.97
C ARG A 990 -16.75 -6.46 -0.63
N SER A 991 -16.22 -6.79 0.57
CA SER A 991 -16.01 -8.17 0.95
C SER A 991 -16.70 -8.49 2.27
N TYR A 992 -17.40 -9.62 2.32
CA TYR A 992 -18.00 -10.20 3.51
C TYR A 992 -17.14 -11.37 3.95
N VAL A 993 -16.54 -11.26 5.12
CA VAL A 993 -15.57 -12.23 5.65
C VAL A 993 -16.17 -12.94 6.85
N PHE A 994 -16.13 -14.26 6.87
CA PHE A 994 -16.50 -15.10 8.01
C PHE A 994 -15.27 -15.91 8.43
N GLY A 995 -14.90 -15.84 9.70
CA GLY A 995 -13.71 -16.51 10.19
C GLY A 995 -13.96 -17.33 11.45
N LEU A 996 -13.22 -18.44 11.53
CA LEU A 996 -13.16 -19.35 12.67
C LEU A 996 -11.70 -19.50 13.12
N ASN A 997 -11.45 -19.31 14.41
CA ASN A 997 -10.15 -19.51 15.04
C ASN A 997 -10.30 -20.55 16.15
N VAL A 998 -9.51 -21.62 16.10
CA VAL A 998 -9.55 -22.73 17.06
C VAL A 998 -8.16 -22.96 17.63
N ALA A 999 -8.05 -23.05 18.96
CA ALA A 999 -6.81 -23.39 19.67
C ALA A 999 -7.03 -24.63 20.53
N PHE A 1000 -6.07 -25.57 20.47
CA PHE A 1000 -6.07 -26.84 21.22
C PHE A 1000 -4.99 -26.84 22.29
#